data_3b5661c1b991de0796990f7b842f67be
#
_entry.id   3b5661c1b991de0796990f7b842f67be
#
_cell.length_a   1.000
_cell.length_b   1.000
_cell.length_c   1.000
_cell.angle_alpha   90.00
_cell.angle_beta   90.00
_cell.angle_gamma   90.00
#
_symmetry.space_group_name_H-M   'P 1'
#
loop_
_entity.id
_entity.type
_entity.pdbx_description
1 polymer ?
#
loop_
_entity_poly.entity_id
_entity_poly.type
_entity_poly.pdbx_seq_one_letter_code
_entity_poly.pdbx_strand_id
1 'polypeptide(L)'
;MAGSAAVVISEQTPMRVKIIRYCVGFVGVLYLAILCGAAWTDGCTFSEWLENFTQFIIREHHLIVGFTRITPTFIGVFEGIWTIFYLYIITCFQHPFAGREYGDAHWGDIKIFSKKYGNDDDSNLVRVNFGDVKEPDKPVYVNTHNYWLADGVYVNIDNKLTSNLNILIVGPPGTGKSFRLARPVLSQLAGNFLVTDPKGELSKQTGQFFEDNGYEVFVLNIESEESMEHSIHFNPFRYLRNESDILSLVEILFKATADPEASNNDSPFFENMAKVELTSIFYLMHYTYPDEMKDWYHFVELLESTTVKADPKTGGIDNSDPNGILQRFERANKNWLAGAYTNGVPQSENLKGLVDIRKIYTGAQETSSSIVSSLDAHCKYMKLDCVKRLLSEDEIDITNSFGYCRKSKVSPTGKHILFIVTSEDKRYYDWITSMVYSLFFDELYHLTAIDPALKEHLPIHLTFLMDEFANVTLPDSFVEKLSTMRSREMSAIVIVQNLRQLEHKFPNHSMDKNLIGNMSFIDILGAPDWDSCEYLSKHFGKMTIHKKTTGLSRGGQGSSSENEDVMEKPLFAPEEMFGMNKDGPCAMVVKGTDPLWVLKCQFQNSPLLPLLTRKKPYVQKRKELFEEVKHYDYNATACEQIPEIFVGEDAENLIKQCEEEGIRVVSLKMDDIDALSILDRNNVMITGNDASTEEYWKQVYKNTERALKESIENELDFDNYGNDEVMVVQKLRNFGFTVKQIKALDPLIHTKIEYEELCTFFSPSMGLDEINNFSSRLAKIRSAQTAW
;
A
#
# COMPACT_ATOMS: atom_id res chain seq x y z
N MET A 1 -11.98 -23.98 -48.46
CA MET A 1 -10.97 -23.62 -49.49
C MET A 1 -9.68 -24.28 -49.05
N ALA A 2 -9.21 -25.18 -49.86
CA ALA A 2 -8.07 -26.04 -49.56
C ALA A 2 -6.78 -25.22 -49.70
N GLY A 3 -6.27 -24.75 -48.53
CA GLY A 3 -4.94 -24.21 -48.45
C GLY A 3 -3.95 -25.37 -48.45
N SER A 4 -3.00 -25.36 -49.36
CA SER A 4 -1.89 -26.28 -49.44
C SER A 4 -1.19 -26.36 -48.07
N ALA A 5 -1.26 -27.49 -47.42
CA ALA A 5 -0.46 -27.82 -46.27
C ALA A 5 1.01 -27.94 -46.72
N ALA A 6 1.69 -26.81 -46.83
CA ALA A 6 3.14 -26.84 -46.81
C ALA A 6 3.54 -27.41 -45.43
N VAL A 7 4.18 -28.56 -45.46
CA VAL A 7 4.68 -29.21 -44.23
C VAL A 7 5.82 -28.36 -43.71
N VAL A 8 5.47 -27.30 -42.98
CA VAL A 8 6.45 -26.45 -42.24
C VAL A 8 6.99 -27.33 -41.13
N ILE A 9 8.20 -27.82 -41.29
CA ILE A 9 8.96 -28.45 -40.21
C ILE A 9 9.46 -27.30 -39.32
N SER A 10 8.56 -26.80 -38.42
CA SER A 10 8.92 -25.78 -37.46
C SER A 10 9.84 -26.37 -36.38
N GLU A 11 10.62 -25.53 -35.74
CA GLU A 11 11.45 -25.91 -34.57
C GLU A 11 10.62 -26.52 -33.43
N GLN A 12 9.33 -26.25 -33.41
CA GLN A 12 8.40 -26.84 -32.46
C GLN A 12 8.06 -28.31 -32.77
N THR A 13 8.46 -28.84 -33.93
CA THR A 13 8.24 -30.26 -34.17
C THR A 13 9.14 -31.06 -33.21
N PRO A 14 8.57 -31.82 -32.24
CA PRO A 14 9.35 -32.57 -31.29
C PRO A 14 10.35 -33.46 -31.98
N MET A 15 11.55 -33.59 -31.46
CA MET A 15 12.62 -34.40 -32.06
C MET A 15 12.13 -35.83 -32.36
N ARG A 16 11.23 -36.36 -31.51
CA ARG A 16 10.54 -37.66 -31.74
C ARG A 16 9.80 -37.71 -33.08
N VAL A 17 9.11 -36.63 -33.47
CA VAL A 17 8.35 -36.57 -34.75
C VAL A 17 9.30 -36.48 -35.94
N LYS A 18 10.41 -35.73 -35.82
CA LYS A 18 11.47 -35.68 -36.86
C LYS A 18 12.07 -37.08 -37.05
N ILE A 19 12.38 -37.79 -35.98
CA ILE A 19 12.90 -39.16 -36.06
C ILE A 19 11.87 -40.11 -36.69
N ILE A 20 10.61 -40.03 -36.28
CA ILE A 20 9.54 -40.87 -36.86
C ILE A 20 9.41 -40.64 -38.36
N ARG A 21 9.42 -39.38 -38.84
CA ARG A 21 9.36 -39.04 -40.27
C ARG A 21 10.55 -39.57 -41.03
N TYR A 22 11.76 -39.49 -40.47
CA TYR A 22 12.97 -40.10 -41.04
C TYR A 22 12.84 -41.61 -41.18
N CYS A 23 12.41 -42.26 -40.07
CA CYS A 23 12.26 -43.73 -40.06
C CYS A 23 11.18 -44.24 -41.04
N VAL A 24 10.06 -43.53 -41.18
CA VAL A 24 9.01 -43.87 -42.15
C VAL A 24 9.55 -43.75 -43.57
N GLY A 25 10.23 -42.69 -43.92
CA GLY A 25 10.87 -42.51 -45.21
C GLY A 25 11.98 -43.53 -45.44
N PHE A 26 12.82 -43.79 -44.43
CA PHE A 26 13.87 -44.81 -44.46
C PHE A 26 13.30 -46.20 -44.81
N VAL A 27 12.23 -46.62 -44.14
CA VAL A 27 11.57 -47.92 -44.45
C VAL A 27 11.06 -47.95 -45.89
N GLY A 28 10.48 -46.85 -46.41
CA GLY A 28 10.00 -46.77 -47.77
C GLY A 28 11.14 -46.86 -48.80
N VAL A 29 12.26 -46.12 -48.54
CA VAL A 29 13.45 -46.13 -49.41
C VAL A 29 14.17 -47.47 -49.36
N LEU A 30 14.27 -48.10 -48.19
CA LEU A 30 14.80 -49.43 -47.99
C LEU A 30 14.07 -50.46 -48.83
N TYR A 31 12.73 -50.39 -48.76
CA TYR A 31 11.89 -51.31 -49.60
C TYR A 31 12.12 -51.08 -51.07
N LEU A 32 12.20 -49.83 -51.53
CA LEU A 32 12.51 -49.51 -52.94
C LEU A 32 13.89 -50.02 -53.38
N ALA A 33 14.91 -49.84 -52.50
CA ALA A 33 16.27 -50.33 -52.76
C ALA A 33 16.33 -51.86 -52.88
N ILE A 34 15.57 -52.61 -52.07
CA ILE A 34 15.43 -54.08 -52.20
C ILE A 34 14.80 -54.46 -53.52
N LEU A 35 13.75 -53.77 -53.93
CA LEU A 35 13.11 -54.00 -55.19
C LEU A 35 14.05 -53.73 -56.37
N CYS A 36 14.80 -52.65 -56.37
CA CYS A 36 15.80 -52.31 -57.39
C CYS A 36 16.95 -53.30 -57.41
N GLY A 37 17.41 -53.78 -56.25
CA GLY A 37 18.43 -54.79 -56.18
C GLY A 37 17.97 -56.16 -56.64
N ALA A 38 16.69 -56.51 -56.53
CA ALA A 38 16.10 -57.74 -56.97
C ALA A 38 15.96 -57.81 -58.56
N ALA A 39 15.72 -56.64 -59.14
CA ALA A 39 15.61 -56.46 -60.57
C ALA A 39 16.96 -56.42 -61.31
N TRP A 40 18.09 -56.36 -60.52
CA TRP A 40 19.42 -56.35 -61.12
C TRP A 40 19.89 -57.78 -61.47
N THR A 41 20.40 -57.97 -62.69
CA THR A 41 21.10 -59.18 -63.10
C THR A 41 22.55 -58.87 -63.42
N ASP A 42 23.48 -59.77 -63.04
CA ASP A 42 24.91 -59.56 -63.25
C ASP A 42 25.25 -59.34 -64.75
N GLY A 43 25.86 -58.14 -64.98
CA GLY A 43 26.24 -57.76 -66.34
C GLY A 43 25.20 -56.98 -67.14
N CYS A 44 24.02 -56.65 -66.57
CA CYS A 44 23.01 -55.87 -67.30
C CYS A 44 23.42 -54.40 -67.41
N THR A 45 23.03 -53.76 -68.51
CA THR A 45 23.13 -52.36 -68.76
C THR A 45 22.05 -51.62 -67.96
N PHE A 46 22.19 -50.28 -67.72
CA PHE A 46 21.16 -49.48 -67.02
C PHE A 46 19.78 -49.54 -67.71
N SER A 47 19.74 -49.56 -68.98
CA SER A 47 18.48 -49.73 -69.83
C SER A 47 17.82 -51.09 -69.60
N GLU A 48 18.57 -52.16 -69.60
CA GLU A 48 18.09 -53.50 -69.32
C GLU A 48 17.62 -53.63 -67.84
N TRP A 49 18.33 -53.03 -66.89
CA TRP A 49 17.86 -53.02 -65.55
C TRP A 49 16.52 -52.27 -65.40
N LEU A 50 16.35 -51.09 -65.99
CA LEU A 50 15.13 -50.33 -65.94
C LEU A 50 13.95 -51.11 -66.63
N GLU A 51 14.21 -51.84 -67.66
CA GLU A 51 13.19 -52.70 -68.32
C GLU A 51 12.83 -53.86 -67.39
N ASN A 52 13.78 -54.57 -66.82
CA ASN A 52 13.60 -55.60 -65.82
C ASN A 52 12.82 -55.08 -64.58
N PHE A 53 13.16 -53.87 -64.03
CA PHE A 53 12.46 -53.28 -62.95
C PHE A 53 11.01 -52.94 -63.23
N THR A 54 10.78 -52.44 -64.49
CA THR A 54 9.43 -52.16 -64.98
C THR A 54 8.60 -53.40 -65.18
N GLN A 55 9.18 -54.41 -65.79
CA GLN A 55 8.54 -55.70 -65.99
C GLN A 55 8.22 -56.34 -64.60
N PHE A 56 9.19 -56.36 -63.70
CA PHE A 56 9.12 -57.09 -62.44
C PHE A 56 8.09 -56.48 -61.47
N ILE A 57 8.03 -55.15 -61.38
CA ILE A 57 7.14 -54.48 -60.45
C ILE A 57 5.80 -54.09 -61.05
N ILE A 58 5.78 -53.56 -62.28
CA ILE A 58 4.57 -53.05 -62.95
C ILE A 58 3.77 -54.09 -63.64
N ARG A 59 4.43 -55.03 -64.30
CA ARG A 59 3.74 -56.06 -65.08
C ARG A 59 3.45 -57.31 -64.25
N GLU A 60 4.39 -57.76 -63.45
CA GLU A 60 4.28 -59.02 -62.71
C GLU A 60 3.85 -58.87 -61.28
N HIS A 61 3.78 -57.67 -60.81
CA HIS A 61 3.38 -57.32 -59.41
C HIS A 61 4.11 -58.07 -58.31
N HIS A 62 5.43 -58.36 -58.50
CA HIS A 62 6.25 -58.99 -57.54
C HIS A 62 6.60 -58.03 -56.41
N LEU A 63 5.76 -57.97 -55.37
CA LEU A 63 5.91 -57.06 -54.20
C LEU A 63 6.76 -57.69 -53.09
N ILE A 64 6.96 -59.01 -53.12
CA ILE A 64 7.79 -59.72 -52.13
C ILE A 64 8.95 -60.36 -52.83
N VAL A 65 10.17 -59.87 -52.59
CA VAL A 65 11.38 -60.27 -53.27
C VAL A 65 12.48 -60.68 -52.29
N GLY A 66 13.34 -61.57 -52.72
CA GLY A 66 14.49 -62.02 -51.94
C GLY A 66 15.70 -61.12 -52.13
N PHE A 67 16.65 -61.23 -51.19
CA PHE A 67 17.94 -60.55 -51.30
C PHE A 67 18.85 -61.15 -52.33
N THR A 68 19.34 -60.32 -53.21
CA THR A 68 20.41 -60.65 -54.17
C THR A 68 21.77 -60.20 -53.65
N ARG A 69 22.86 -60.67 -54.29
CA ARG A 69 24.22 -60.30 -53.93
C ARG A 69 24.51 -58.78 -53.98
N ILE A 70 23.79 -58.06 -54.86
CA ILE A 70 23.97 -56.62 -55.07
C ILE A 70 23.00 -55.77 -54.27
N THR A 71 21.93 -56.35 -53.69
CA THR A 71 20.96 -55.65 -52.89
C THR A 71 21.58 -54.76 -51.77
N PRO A 72 22.65 -55.16 -51.00
CA PRO A 72 23.32 -54.31 -50.01
C PRO A 72 23.88 -53.03 -50.61
N THR A 73 24.37 -53.07 -51.88
CA THR A 73 24.89 -51.87 -52.58
C THR A 73 23.79 -50.89 -52.90
N PHE A 74 22.62 -51.34 -53.38
CA PHE A 74 21.45 -50.54 -53.62
C PHE A 74 20.95 -49.93 -52.31
N ILE A 75 20.86 -50.67 -51.25
CA ILE A 75 20.48 -50.18 -49.94
C ILE A 75 21.42 -49.05 -49.47
N GLY A 76 22.75 -49.28 -49.58
CA GLY A 76 23.73 -48.25 -49.19
C GLY A 76 23.62 -46.94 -49.98
N VAL A 77 23.40 -47.05 -51.31
CA VAL A 77 23.26 -45.88 -52.17
C VAL A 77 21.92 -45.15 -51.92
N PHE A 78 20.83 -45.85 -51.86
CA PHE A 78 19.51 -45.25 -51.69
C PHE A 78 19.33 -44.64 -50.32
N GLU A 79 19.74 -45.33 -49.28
CA GLU A 79 19.69 -44.77 -47.90
C GLU A 79 20.69 -43.62 -47.69
N GLY A 80 21.81 -43.67 -48.36
CA GLY A 80 22.73 -42.55 -48.40
C GLY A 80 22.11 -41.31 -49.03
N ILE A 81 21.47 -41.48 -50.20
CA ILE A 81 20.75 -40.39 -50.86
C ILE A 81 19.59 -39.89 -50.02
N TRP A 82 18.81 -40.81 -49.41
CA TRP A 82 17.70 -40.43 -48.53
C TRP A 82 18.19 -39.63 -47.32
N THR A 83 19.24 -40.06 -46.68
CA THR A 83 19.81 -39.39 -45.54
C THR A 83 20.29 -37.98 -45.90
N ILE A 84 21.02 -37.84 -47.01
CA ILE A 84 21.49 -36.53 -47.51
C ILE A 84 20.27 -35.63 -47.85
N PHE A 85 19.28 -36.19 -48.54
CA PHE A 85 18.08 -35.46 -48.92
C PHE A 85 17.25 -35.03 -47.70
N TYR A 86 17.13 -35.90 -46.68
CA TYR A 86 16.41 -35.58 -45.45
C TYR A 86 17.15 -34.52 -44.62
N LEU A 87 18.48 -34.63 -44.51
CA LEU A 87 19.31 -33.61 -43.92
C LEU A 87 19.21 -32.28 -44.66
N TYR A 88 19.21 -32.32 -46.01
CA TYR A 88 19.01 -31.11 -46.81
C TYR A 88 17.65 -30.46 -46.53
N ILE A 89 16.56 -31.24 -46.51
CA ILE A 89 15.25 -30.72 -46.14
C ILE A 89 15.27 -30.09 -44.73
N ILE A 90 15.84 -30.76 -43.75
CA ILE A 90 15.90 -30.22 -42.38
C ILE A 90 16.72 -28.95 -42.33
N THR A 91 17.84 -28.84 -42.99
CA THR A 91 18.73 -27.69 -42.97
C THR A 91 18.27 -26.52 -43.84
N CYS A 92 17.77 -26.82 -45.08
CA CYS A 92 17.36 -25.76 -46.00
C CYS A 92 15.95 -25.21 -45.74
N PHE A 93 15.07 -26.01 -45.12
CA PHE A 93 13.70 -25.56 -44.78
C PHE A 93 13.52 -25.26 -43.28
N GLN A 94 14.59 -25.24 -42.49
CA GLN A 94 14.53 -24.70 -41.13
C GLN A 94 14.64 -23.18 -41.19
N HIS A 95 13.50 -22.51 -41.11
CA HIS A 95 13.46 -21.11 -40.65
C HIS A 95 13.24 -21.16 -39.15
N PRO A 96 14.30 -21.03 -38.31
CA PRO A 96 14.19 -21.18 -36.84
C PRO A 96 13.24 -20.16 -36.22
N PHE A 97 12.93 -19.10 -36.96
CA PHE A 97 12.06 -18.00 -36.51
C PHE A 97 10.89 -17.75 -37.44
N ALA A 98 10.48 -18.73 -38.29
CA ALA A 98 9.39 -18.56 -39.26
C ALA A 98 8.09 -18.06 -38.58
N GLY A 99 7.64 -16.87 -38.98
CA GLY A 99 6.52 -16.17 -38.37
C GLY A 99 6.83 -15.45 -37.04
N ARG A 100 8.11 -15.41 -36.61
CA ARG A 100 8.59 -14.77 -35.37
C ARG A 100 9.86 -13.95 -35.60
N GLU A 101 10.20 -13.61 -36.84
CA GLU A 101 11.44 -12.92 -37.22
C GLU A 101 11.61 -11.58 -36.50
N TYR A 102 10.50 -10.90 -36.19
CA TYR A 102 10.46 -9.60 -35.53
C TYR A 102 9.79 -9.66 -34.15
N GLY A 103 9.08 -10.74 -33.82
CA GLY A 103 8.40 -10.94 -32.56
C GLY A 103 7.19 -11.85 -32.67
N ASP A 104 6.71 -12.36 -31.55
CA ASP A 104 5.61 -13.31 -31.41
C ASP A 104 4.52 -12.78 -30.47
N ALA A 105 4.42 -11.46 -30.32
CA ALA A 105 3.40 -10.88 -29.47
C ALA A 105 2.00 -11.16 -30.02
N HIS A 106 1.11 -11.62 -29.17
CA HIS A 106 -0.28 -11.92 -29.51
C HIS A 106 -1.19 -11.64 -28.32
N TRP A 107 -2.50 -11.48 -28.61
CA TRP A 107 -3.47 -11.28 -27.55
C TRP A 107 -3.73 -12.58 -26.78
N GLY A 108 -3.70 -12.50 -25.46
CA GLY A 108 -3.94 -13.63 -24.57
C GLY A 108 -5.42 -14.03 -24.49
N ASP A 109 -5.67 -15.25 -24.06
CA ASP A 109 -7.03 -15.76 -23.80
C ASP A 109 -7.48 -15.41 -22.37
N ILE A 110 -8.60 -14.69 -22.27
CA ILE A 110 -9.16 -14.21 -21.00
C ILE A 110 -9.50 -15.37 -20.06
N LYS A 111 -10.04 -16.49 -20.60
CA LYS A 111 -10.42 -17.64 -19.78
C LYS A 111 -9.19 -18.34 -19.18
N ILE A 112 -8.14 -18.49 -20.02
CA ILE A 112 -6.87 -19.06 -19.55
C ILE A 112 -6.25 -18.15 -18.50
N PHE A 113 -6.27 -16.83 -18.73
CA PHE A 113 -5.76 -15.85 -17.79
C PHE A 113 -6.49 -15.93 -16.45
N SER A 114 -7.82 -15.80 -16.43
CA SER A 114 -8.61 -15.78 -15.19
C SER A 114 -8.54 -17.10 -14.42
N LYS A 115 -8.45 -18.23 -15.11
CA LYS A 115 -8.21 -19.52 -14.47
C LYS A 115 -6.84 -19.63 -13.84
N LYS A 116 -5.82 -18.96 -14.40
CA LYS A 116 -4.45 -18.99 -13.88
C LYS A 116 -4.24 -18.00 -12.75
N TYR A 117 -4.77 -16.79 -12.87
CA TYR A 117 -4.50 -15.66 -11.97
C TYR A 117 -5.66 -15.32 -11.02
N GLY A 118 -6.87 -15.76 -11.32
CA GLY A 118 -8.03 -15.60 -10.44
C GLY A 118 -8.06 -16.62 -9.32
N ASN A 119 -8.92 -16.38 -8.36
CA ASN A 119 -9.24 -17.32 -7.28
C ASN A 119 -10.64 -17.90 -7.55
N ASP A 120 -10.73 -19.21 -7.73
CA ASP A 120 -11.96 -19.95 -7.98
C ASP A 120 -12.39 -20.77 -6.74
N ASP A 121 -11.78 -20.52 -5.57
CA ASP A 121 -12.10 -21.25 -4.34
C ASP A 121 -13.44 -20.75 -3.76
N ASP A 122 -14.40 -21.65 -3.69
CA ASP A 122 -15.74 -21.39 -3.15
C ASP A 122 -15.72 -20.99 -1.67
N SER A 123 -14.67 -21.35 -0.92
CA SER A 123 -14.51 -20.94 0.48
C SER A 123 -14.35 -19.44 0.67
N ASN A 124 -13.91 -18.73 -0.38
CA ASN A 124 -13.73 -17.28 -0.40
C ASN A 124 -14.96 -16.51 -0.88
N LEU A 125 -16.04 -17.23 -1.19
CA LEU A 125 -17.30 -16.63 -1.58
C LEU A 125 -18.06 -16.12 -0.34
N VAL A 126 -18.31 -14.83 -0.28
CA VAL A 126 -19.09 -14.20 0.77
C VAL A 126 -20.40 -13.72 0.20
N ARG A 127 -21.52 -14.05 0.88
CA ARG A 127 -22.83 -13.52 0.53
C ARG A 127 -22.86 -12.02 0.85
N VAL A 128 -23.24 -11.22 -0.14
CA VAL A 128 -23.36 -9.78 0.02
C VAL A 128 -24.64 -9.45 0.79
N ASN A 129 -24.50 -8.59 1.79
CA ASN A 129 -25.60 -8.01 2.52
C ASN A 129 -26.11 -6.77 1.76
N PHE A 130 -27.41 -6.75 1.45
CA PHE A 130 -28.04 -5.67 0.70
C PHE A 130 -28.55 -4.52 1.59
N GLY A 131 -28.51 -4.68 2.93
CA GLY A 131 -28.98 -3.67 3.87
C GLY A 131 -30.43 -3.23 3.60
N ASP A 132 -30.61 -1.94 3.33
CA ASP A 132 -31.91 -1.33 3.02
C ASP A 132 -32.31 -1.42 1.52
N VAL A 133 -31.43 -1.91 0.66
CA VAL A 133 -31.69 -2.10 -0.77
C VAL A 133 -32.36 -3.43 -1.02
N LYS A 134 -33.35 -3.46 -1.93
CA LYS A 134 -34.05 -4.70 -2.28
C LYS A 134 -33.07 -5.74 -2.83
N GLU A 135 -32.96 -6.86 -2.12
CA GLU A 135 -32.15 -8.00 -2.57
C GLU A 135 -32.75 -8.62 -3.85
N PRO A 136 -31.91 -9.03 -4.82
CA PRO A 136 -32.35 -9.83 -5.96
C PRO A 136 -32.95 -11.17 -5.51
N ASP A 137 -33.77 -11.79 -6.40
CA ASP A 137 -34.43 -13.09 -6.10
C ASP A 137 -33.40 -14.23 -5.82
N LYS A 138 -32.17 -14.07 -6.30
CA LYS A 138 -31.06 -15.00 -6.03
C LYS A 138 -30.00 -14.30 -5.18
N PRO A 139 -29.48 -15.00 -4.13
CA PRO A 139 -28.40 -14.45 -3.33
C PRO A 139 -27.17 -14.14 -4.19
N VAL A 140 -26.54 -13.00 -3.92
CA VAL A 140 -25.35 -12.53 -4.64
C VAL A 140 -24.13 -12.84 -3.78
N TYR A 141 -23.11 -13.40 -4.40
CA TYR A 141 -21.83 -13.71 -3.78
C TYR A 141 -20.72 -12.97 -4.48
N VAL A 142 -19.71 -12.57 -3.72
CA VAL A 142 -18.45 -12.01 -4.23
C VAL A 142 -17.29 -12.83 -3.70
N ASN A 143 -16.24 -12.95 -4.49
CA ASN A 143 -15.01 -13.61 -4.05
C ASN A 143 -14.08 -12.55 -3.42
N THR A 144 -13.94 -12.60 -2.10
CA THR A 144 -13.17 -11.62 -1.32
C THR A 144 -11.65 -11.72 -1.50
N HIS A 145 -11.18 -12.61 -2.37
CA HIS A 145 -9.77 -12.77 -2.73
C HIS A 145 -9.49 -12.39 -4.17
N ASN A 146 -10.43 -11.73 -4.85
CA ASN A 146 -10.24 -11.29 -6.23
C ASN A 146 -10.38 -9.78 -6.39
N TYR A 147 -9.54 -9.17 -7.23
CA TYR A 147 -9.88 -7.92 -7.92
C TYR A 147 -10.64 -8.23 -9.19
N TRP A 148 -11.67 -7.48 -9.48
CA TRP A 148 -12.40 -7.52 -10.74
C TRP A 148 -11.96 -6.35 -11.62
N LEU A 149 -11.03 -6.59 -12.56
CA LEU A 149 -10.36 -5.53 -13.32
C LEU A 149 -11.05 -5.23 -14.66
N ALA A 150 -11.57 -6.26 -15.35
CA ALA A 150 -12.29 -6.11 -16.62
C ALA A 150 -13.31 -7.24 -16.77
N ASP A 151 -14.09 -7.24 -17.86
CA ASP A 151 -15.11 -8.26 -18.08
C ASP A 151 -14.48 -9.66 -18.17
N GLY A 152 -14.79 -10.51 -17.22
CA GLY A 152 -14.20 -11.86 -17.10
C GLY A 152 -12.73 -11.88 -16.64
N VAL A 153 -12.14 -10.76 -16.23
CA VAL A 153 -10.75 -10.69 -15.74
C VAL A 153 -10.73 -10.51 -14.23
N TYR A 154 -10.31 -11.57 -13.55
CA TYR A 154 -10.15 -11.61 -12.11
C TYR A 154 -8.70 -11.89 -11.75
N VAL A 155 -8.20 -11.23 -10.68
CA VAL A 155 -6.84 -11.41 -10.17
C VAL A 155 -6.88 -11.64 -8.67
N ASN A 156 -6.36 -12.79 -8.25
CA ASN A 156 -6.27 -13.18 -6.85
C ASN A 156 -5.30 -12.26 -6.09
N ILE A 157 -5.75 -11.70 -4.95
CA ILE A 157 -4.91 -10.86 -4.08
C ILE A 157 -3.76 -11.66 -3.42
N ASP A 158 -3.93 -12.98 -3.21
CA ASP A 158 -2.88 -13.87 -2.70
C ASP A 158 -1.98 -14.41 -3.82
N ASN A 159 -2.03 -13.81 -5.02
CA ASN A 159 -1.34 -14.31 -6.19
C ASN A 159 0.19 -14.24 -6.04
N LYS A 160 0.84 -15.40 -6.16
CA LYS A 160 2.30 -15.55 -6.16
C LYS A 160 2.91 -15.67 -7.56
N LEU A 161 2.10 -15.63 -8.61
CA LEU A 161 2.54 -15.82 -10.00
C LEU A 161 3.08 -14.53 -10.63
N THR A 162 2.61 -13.38 -10.19
CA THR A 162 3.15 -12.07 -10.59
C THR A 162 4.19 -11.56 -9.58
N SER A 163 5.01 -10.61 -10.01
CA SER A 163 6.03 -10.01 -9.12
C SER A 163 5.41 -9.22 -7.97
N ASN A 164 4.27 -8.58 -8.21
CA ASN A 164 3.45 -7.85 -7.23
C ASN A 164 2.01 -7.68 -7.76
N LEU A 165 1.15 -7.01 -7.00
CA LEU A 165 -0.23 -6.67 -7.36
C LEU A 165 -0.40 -5.17 -7.64
N ASN A 166 0.68 -4.45 -7.91
CA ASN A 166 0.59 -3.04 -8.26
C ASN A 166 0.03 -2.88 -9.68
N ILE A 167 -0.95 -1.99 -9.82
CA ILE A 167 -1.70 -1.76 -11.04
C ILE A 167 -1.58 -0.28 -11.43
N LEU A 168 -1.14 -0.01 -12.65
CA LEU A 168 -1.20 1.31 -13.26
C LEU A 168 -2.38 1.37 -14.22
N ILE A 169 -3.21 2.38 -14.06
CA ILE A 169 -4.37 2.62 -14.89
C ILE A 169 -4.20 3.94 -15.61
N VAL A 170 -4.24 3.86 -16.93
CA VAL A 170 -4.10 5.03 -17.80
C VAL A 170 -5.42 5.27 -18.54
N GLY A 171 -6.02 6.43 -18.33
CA GLY A 171 -7.26 6.77 -19.04
C GLY A 171 -7.69 8.22 -18.85
N PRO A 172 -7.98 8.94 -19.93
CA PRO A 172 -8.47 10.32 -19.87
C PRO A 172 -9.82 10.43 -19.17
N PRO A 173 -10.27 11.65 -18.85
CA PRO A 173 -11.59 11.88 -18.27
C PRO A 173 -12.70 11.25 -19.10
N GLY A 174 -13.72 10.71 -18.42
CA GLY A 174 -14.89 10.10 -19.06
C GLY A 174 -14.71 8.67 -19.58
N THR A 175 -13.54 8.02 -19.40
CA THR A 175 -13.31 6.62 -19.78
C THR A 175 -13.90 5.61 -18.80
N GLY A 176 -14.45 6.09 -17.68
CA GLY A 176 -15.12 5.26 -16.69
C GLY A 176 -14.21 4.70 -15.60
N LYS A 177 -13.07 5.35 -15.30
CA LYS A 177 -12.12 4.92 -14.24
C LYS A 177 -12.82 4.54 -12.95
N SER A 178 -13.59 5.43 -12.35
CA SER A 178 -14.29 5.18 -11.10
C SER A 178 -15.43 4.16 -11.27
N PHE A 179 -16.20 4.23 -12.36
CA PHE A 179 -17.39 3.38 -12.56
C PHE A 179 -17.06 1.96 -13.04
N ARG A 180 -16.10 1.81 -13.97
CA ARG A 180 -15.79 0.54 -14.63
C ARG A 180 -14.56 -0.17 -14.06
N LEU A 181 -13.86 0.48 -13.10
CA LEU A 181 -12.71 -0.11 -12.46
C LEU A 181 -12.75 0.02 -10.93
N ALA A 182 -12.76 1.25 -10.36
CA ALA A 182 -12.70 1.40 -8.91
C ALA A 182 -13.89 0.70 -8.21
N ARG A 183 -15.12 0.92 -8.68
CA ARG A 183 -16.29 0.23 -8.09
C ARG A 183 -16.29 -1.28 -8.26
N PRO A 184 -15.98 -1.88 -9.41
CA PRO A 184 -15.77 -3.33 -9.54
C PRO A 184 -14.75 -3.88 -8.55
N VAL A 185 -13.59 -3.24 -8.42
CA VAL A 185 -12.55 -3.67 -7.45
C VAL A 185 -13.11 -3.60 -6.02
N LEU A 186 -13.69 -2.48 -5.62
CA LEU A 186 -14.28 -2.28 -4.29
C LEU A 186 -15.44 -3.24 -4.02
N SER A 187 -16.22 -3.60 -5.05
CA SER A 187 -17.37 -4.50 -4.92
C SER A 187 -17.02 -5.91 -4.48
N GLN A 188 -15.76 -6.33 -4.65
CA GLN A 188 -15.30 -7.66 -4.27
C GLN A 188 -15.00 -7.78 -2.76
N LEU A 189 -14.97 -6.69 -2.00
CA LEU A 189 -14.64 -6.70 -0.56
C LEU A 189 -13.29 -7.38 -0.27
N ALA A 190 -12.34 -7.21 -1.18
CA ALA A 190 -11.06 -7.92 -1.19
C ALA A 190 -10.02 -7.22 -0.30
N GLY A 191 -10.06 -7.52 0.99
CA GLY A 191 -9.11 -6.95 1.96
C GLY A 191 -9.51 -5.58 2.50
N ASN A 192 -8.54 -4.82 2.99
CA ASN A 192 -8.67 -3.45 3.46
C ASN A 192 -8.40 -2.47 2.32
N PHE A 193 -8.93 -1.26 2.42
CA PHE A 193 -8.75 -0.24 1.39
C PHE A 193 -8.40 1.12 2.01
N LEU A 194 -7.46 1.82 1.37
CA LEU A 194 -7.27 3.25 1.51
C LEU A 194 -7.51 3.89 0.15
N VAL A 195 -8.53 4.73 0.05
CA VAL A 195 -9.06 5.25 -1.23
C VAL A 195 -8.93 6.76 -1.25
N THR A 196 -8.18 7.31 -2.22
CA THR A 196 -8.31 8.72 -2.56
C THR A 196 -9.56 8.92 -3.40
N ASP A 197 -10.47 9.77 -2.96
CA ASP A 197 -11.80 9.99 -3.55
C ASP A 197 -12.01 11.47 -3.87
N PRO A 198 -11.41 12.00 -4.95
CA PRO A 198 -11.65 13.37 -5.37
C PRO A 198 -13.14 13.55 -5.66
N LYS A 199 -13.84 14.48 -5.09
CA LYS A 199 -15.30 14.70 -5.13
C LYS A 199 -16.14 13.95 -4.10
N GLY A 200 -15.62 12.96 -3.40
CA GLY A 200 -16.40 12.15 -2.47
C GLY A 200 -17.50 11.32 -3.11
N GLU A 201 -17.37 10.95 -4.39
CA GLU A 201 -18.38 10.11 -5.07
C GLU A 201 -18.35 8.68 -4.58
N LEU A 202 -17.15 8.12 -4.40
CA LEU A 202 -16.98 6.74 -3.97
C LEU A 202 -17.45 6.58 -2.51
N SER A 203 -16.99 7.44 -1.62
CA SER A 203 -17.37 7.42 -0.20
C SER A 203 -18.90 7.58 -0.01
N LYS A 204 -19.49 8.60 -0.64
CA LYS A 204 -20.94 8.87 -0.55
C LYS A 204 -21.80 7.73 -1.08
N GLN A 205 -21.36 7.05 -2.13
CA GLN A 205 -22.16 6.01 -2.80
C GLN A 205 -21.87 4.60 -2.29
N THR A 206 -20.66 4.31 -1.81
CA THR A 206 -20.25 2.95 -1.43
C THR A 206 -20.06 2.75 0.07
N GLY A 207 -19.95 3.80 0.88
CA GLY A 207 -19.68 3.69 2.31
C GLY A 207 -20.68 2.79 3.06
N GLN A 208 -21.98 2.94 2.78
CA GLN A 208 -22.99 2.08 3.37
C GLN A 208 -22.90 0.62 2.94
N PHE A 209 -22.45 0.35 1.70
CA PHE A 209 -22.19 -1.01 1.24
C PHE A 209 -21.12 -1.70 2.07
N PHE A 210 -20.04 -0.99 2.40
CA PHE A 210 -18.98 -1.52 3.25
C PHE A 210 -19.46 -1.76 4.68
N GLU A 211 -20.17 -0.81 5.26
CA GLU A 211 -20.74 -0.95 6.62
C GLU A 211 -21.70 -2.13 6.72
N ASP A 212 -22.63 -2.28 5.76
CA ASP A 212 -23.59 -3.39 5.69
C ASP A 212 -22.87 -4.75 5.58
N ASN A 213 -21.65 -4.79 5.05
CA ASN A 213 -20.83 -5.98 4.88
C ASN A 213 -19.70 -6.13 5.93
N GLY A 214 -19.83 -5.44 7.07
CA GLY A 214 -19.01 -5.65 8.26
C GLY A 214 -17.64 -4.99 8.22
N TYR A 215 -17.48 -3.93 7.43
CA TYR A 215 -16.32 -3.04 7.49
C TYR A 215 -16.56 -1.90 8.47
N GLU A 216 -15.52 -1.43 9.11
CA GLU A 216 -15.51 -0.10 9.69
C GLU A 216 -15.10 0.90 8.60
N VAL A 217 -15.93 1.94 8.43
CA VAL A 217 -15.77 2.91 7.37
C VAL A 217 -15.30 4.23 7.96
N PHE A 218 -14.18 4.72 7.48
CA PHE A 218 -13.61 6.01 7.84
C PHE A 218 -13.69 6.95 6.65
N VAL A 219 -14.15 8.19 6.86
CA VAL A 219 -14.19 9.23 5.83
C VAL A 219 -13.46 10.46 6.34
N LEU A 220 -12.22 10.65 5.91
CA LEU A 220 -11.45 11.86 6.13
C LEU A 220 -11.79 12.85 5.01
N ASN A 221 -12.66 13.79 5.30
CA ASN A 221 -13.18 14.73 4.31
C ASN A 221 -12.51 16.09 4.44
N ILE A 222 -11.66 16.43 3.47
CA ILE A 222 -10.93 17.68 3.38
C ILE A 222 -11.33 18.50 2.14
N GLU A 223 -12.54 18.26 1.60
CA GLU A 223 -13.05 18.95 0.42
C GLU A 223 -13.26 20.45 0.68
N SER A 224 -13.78 20.82 1.86
CA SER A 224 -14.02 22.19 2.30
C SER A 224 -13.98 22.31 3.82
N GLU A 225 -13.96 23.55 4.35
CA GLU A 225 -14.01 23.80 5.79
C GLU A 225 -15.29 23.23 6.43
N GLU A 226 -16.44 23.39 5.75
CA GLU A 226 -17.72 22.82 6.23
C GLU A 226 -17.72 21.28 6.21
N SER A 227 -17.04 20.69 5.22
CA SER A 227 -16.93 19.22 5.12
C SER A 227 -16.07 18.64 6.23
N MET A 228 -15.04 19.36 6.67
CA MET A 228 -14.18 18.95 7.78
C MET A 228 -14.93 18.83 9.10
N GLU A 229 -16.01 19.60 9.31
CA GLU A 229 -16.84 19.51 10.53
C GLU A 229 -17.53 18.15 10.69
N HIS A 230 -17.74 17.46 9.57
CA HIS A 230 -18.40 16.14 9.53
C HIS A 230 -17.41 15.00 9.25
N SER A 231 -16.12 15.31 9.19
CA SER A 231 -15.04 14.36 8.97
C SER A 231 -14.71 13.59 10.24
N ILE A 232 -14.07 12.42 10.06
CA ILE A 232 -13.33 11.83 11.18
C ILE A 232 -12.08 12.66 11.47
N HIS A 233 -11.55 12.52 12.67
CA HIS A 233 -10.34 13.17 13.12
C HIS A 233 -9.12 12.25 12.92
N PHE A 234 -7.97 12.87 12.74
CA PHE A 234 -6.71 12.18 12.57
C PHE A 234 -5.59 12.94 13.30
N ASN A 235 -4.94 12.32 14.26
CA ASN A 235 -3.83 12.94 14.98
C ASN A 235 -2.49 12.39 14.51
N PRO A 236 -1.68 13.16 13.74
CA PRO A 236 -0.41 12.70 13.21
C PRO A 236 0.64 12.41 14.31
N PHE A 237 0.54 13.08 15.48
CA PHE A 237 1.50 12.90 16.56
C PHE A 237 1.47 11.51 17.19
N ARG A 238 0.39 10.76 17.03
CA ARG A 238 0.27 9.37 17.48
C ARG A 238 1.26 8.43 16.79
N TYR A 239 1.75 8.81 15.63
CA TYR A 239 2.61 7.99 14.76
C TYR A 239 4.06 8.48 14.71
N LEU A 240 4.41 9.53 15.45
CA LEU A 240 5.77 10.07 15.55
C LEU A 240 6.52 9.42 16.73
N ARG A 241 7.15 8.29 16.48
CA ARG A 241 7.81 7.46 17.50
C ARG A 241 9.23 7.94 17.83
N ASN A 242 9.89 8.51 16.85
CA ASN A 242 11.30 8.88 16.91
C ASN A 242 11.61 10.07 16.01
N GLU A 243 12.86 10.52 16.09
CA GLU A 243 13.34 11.67 15.33
C GLU A 243 13.29 11.48 13.79
N SER A 244 13.53 10.24 13.32
CA SER A 244 13.47 9.96 11.89
C SER A 244 12.05 10.13 11.34
N ASP A 245 11.03 9.75 12.11
CA ASP A 245 9.63 9.95 11.74
C ASP A 245 9.30 11.44 11.65
N ILE A 246 9.82 12.25 12.60
CA ILE A 246 9.65 13.71 12.60
C ILE A 246 10.31 14.33 11.36
N LEU A 247 11.56 13.94 11.06
CA LEU A 247 12.27 14.45 9.89
C LEU A 247 11.54 14.09 8.59
N SER A 248 11.05 12.87 8.48
CA SER A 248 10.25 12.40 7.33
C SER A 248 8.97 13.22 7.18
N LEU A 249 8.26 13.49 8.29
CA LEU A 249 7.05 14.29 8.28
C LEU A 249 7.34 15.74 7.83
N VAL A 250 8.35 16.38 8.36
CA VAL A 250 8.71 17.76 7.99
C VAL A 250 9.06 17.85 6.51
N GLU A 251 9.84 16.91 5.97
CA GLU A 251 10.15 16.88 4.54
C GLU A 251 8.90 16.75 3.67
N ILE A 252 7.96 15.86 4.02
CA ILE A 252 6.74 15.71 3.24
C ILE A 252 5.83 16.94 3.36
N LEU A 253 5.76 17.58 4.53
CA LEU A 253 4.98 18.80 4.72
C LEU A 253 5.51 19.94 3.85
N PHE A 254 6.82 20.20 3.86
CA PHE A 254 7.41 21.25 3.01
C PHE A 254 7.23 20.97 1.53
N LYS A 255 7.43 19.72 1.11
CA LYS A 255 7.24 19.30 -0.27
C LYS A 255 5.78 19.44 -0.73
N ALA A 256 4.83 19.12 0.15
CA ALA A 256 3.41 19.17 -0.17
C ALA A 256 2.81 20.58 -0.12
N THR A 257 3.48 21.52 0.59
CA THR A 257 3.06 22.92 0.71
C THR A 257 3.91 23.87 -0.15
N ALA A 258 4.88 23.34 -0.91
CA ALA A 258 5.69 24.15 -1.83
C ALA A 258 4.80 24.78 -2.91
N ASP A 259 4.99 26.06 -3.16
CA ASP A 259 4.29 26.77 -4.24
C ASP A 259 4.93 26.39 -5.60
N PRO A 260 4.19 25.73 -6.50
CA PRO A 260 4.70 25.39 -7.83
C PRO A 260 5.11 26.61 -8.68
N GLU A 261 4.54 27.78 -8.37
CA GLU A 261 4.79 29.03 -9.10
C GLU A 261 5.86 29.91 -8.42
N ALA A 262 6.33 29.53 -7.22
CA ALA A 262 7.39 30.26 -6.54
C ALA A 262 8.63 30.31 -7.47
N SER A 263 9.00 31.53 -7.84
CA SER A 263 10.16 31.75 -8.70
C SER A 263 11.41 31.18 -8.01
N ASN A 264 12.30 30.54 -8.76
CA ASN A 264 13.61 30.02 -8.32
C ASN A 264 14.53 31.10 -7.64
N ASN A 265 13.97 32.20 -7.21
CA ASN A 265 14.69 33.32 -6.59
C ASN A 265 14.68 33.25 -5.07
N ASP A 266 13.85 32.42 -4.45
CA ASP A 266 13.93 32.23 -3.02
C ASP A 266 15.18 31.40 -2.70
N SER A 267 16.02 31.97 -1.84
CA SER A 267 17.24 31.28 -1.45
C SER A 267 16.93 29.96 -0.77
N PRO A 268 17.44 28.82 -1.25
CA PRO A 268 17.26 27.51 -0.60
C PRO A 268 17.67 27.51 0.86
N PHE A 269 18.45 28.50 1.27
CA PHE A 269 18.88 28.70 2.65
C PHE A 269 17.70 28.97 3.58
N PHE A 270 16.78 29.89 3.22
CA PHE A 270 15.66 30.24 4.11
C PHE A 270 14.67 29.09 4.25
N GLU A 271 14.39 28.38 3.18
CA GLU A 271 13.56 27.18 3.22
C GLU A 271 14.18 26.08 4.10
N ASN A 272 15.48 25.82 3.93
CA ASN A 272 16.17 24.82 4.77
C ASN A 272 16.17 25.21 6.25
N MET A 273 16.34 26.51 6.55
CA MET A 273 16.30 27.00 7.95
C MET A 273 14.88 26.95 8.50
N ALA A 274 13.84 27.18 7.69
CA ALA A 274 12.46 27.01 8.10
C ALA A 274 12.12 25.55 8.41
N LYS A 275 12.68 24.60 7.64
CA LYS A 275 12.57 23.15 7.95
C LYS A 275 13.22 22.83 9.29
N VAL A 276 14.40 23.39 9.57
CA VAL A 276 15.09 23.21 10.85
C VAL A 276 14.29 23.78 12.02
N GLU A 277 13.66 24.94 11.82
CA GLU A 277 12.78 25.54 12.83
C GLU A 277 11.57 24.67 13.10
N LEU A 278 10.86 24.24 12.06
CA LEU A 278 9.71 23.35 12.18
C LEU A 278 10.08 22.03 12.87
N THR A 279 11.19 21.42 12.46
CA THR A 279 11.72 20.18 13.08
C THR A 279 11.97 20.39 14.58
N SER A 280 12.53 21.53 14.94
CA SER A 280 12.80 21.87 16.36
C SER A 280 11.49 21.96 17.15
N ILE A 281 10.43 22.55 16.59
CA ILE A 281 9.11 22.62 17.23
C ILE A 281 8.54 21.22 17.47
N PHE A 282 8.64 20.32 16.47
CA PHE A 282 8.23 18.93 16.67
C PHE A 282 9.05 18.22 17.75
N TYR A 283 10.36 18.48 17.84
CA TYR A 283 11.19 17.94 18.92
C TYR A 283 10.75 18.47 20.30
N LEU A 284 10.43 19.75 20.42
CA LEU A 284 9.92 20.31 21.66
C LEU A 284 8.67 19.55 22.12
N MET A 285 7.69 19.37 21.24
CA MET A 285 6.48 18.61 21.56
C MET A 285 6.78 17.15 21.88
N HIS A 286 7.59 16.49 21.05
CA HIS A 286 7.87 15.07 21.21
C HIS A 286 8.48 14.73 22.56
N TYR A 287 9.46 15.55 23.01
CA TYR A 287 10.21 15.29 24.25
C TYR A 287 9.61 15.88 25.51
N THR A 288 8.76 16.89 25.41
CA THR A 288 8.34 17.64 26.62
C THR A 288 6.84 17.68 26.86
N TYR A 289 6.02 17.39 25.82
CA TYR A 289 4.57 17.38 25.98
C TYR A 289 4.07 16.00 26.38
N PRO A 290 3.09 15.91 27.28
CA PRO A 290 2.39 14.66 27.57
C PRO A 290 1.60 14.21 26.32
N ASP A 291 1.33 12.91 26.22
CA ASP A 291 0.71 12.33 25.03
C ASP A 291 -0.70 12.90 24.74
N GLU A 292 -1.42 13.32 25.78
CA GLU A 292 -2.74 13.94 25.67
C GLU A 292 -2.69 15.34 25.05
N MET A 293 -1.54 16.00 25.13
CA MET A 293 -1.30 17.35 24.60
C MET A 293 -0.49 17.33 23.29
N LYS A 294 -0.14 16.17 22.78
CA LYS A 294 0.48 16.01 21.46
C LYS A 294 -0.60 16.02 20.39
N ASP A 295 -1.11 17.19 20.08
CA ASP A 295 -2.15 17.42 19.09
C ASP A 295 -1.86 18.66 18.24
N TRP A 296 -2.71 18.89 17.23
CA TRP A 296 -2.50 19.98 16.30
C TRP A 296 -2.80 21.37 16.89
N TYR A 297 -3.60 21.45 17.93
CA TYR A 297 -3.84 22.73 18.63
C TYR A 297 -2.58 23.24 19.30
N HIS A 298 -1.95 22.43 20.14
CA HIS A 298 -0.71 22.79 20.83
C HIS A 298 0.44 23.01 19.83
N PHE A 299 0.47 22.26 18.75
CA PHE A 299 1.44 22.48 17.68
C PHE A 299 1.28 23.86 17.04
N VAL A 300 0.05 24.27 16.70
CA VAL A 300 -0.21 25.58 16.11
C VAL A 300 0.07 26.69 17.11
N GLU A 301 -0.20 26.51 18.39
CA GLU A 301 0.19 27.47 19.43
C GLU A 301 1.71 27.71 19.46
N LEU A 302 2.49 26.65 19.29
CA LEU A 302 3.95 26.80 19.15
C LEU A 302 4.34 27.52 17.86
N LEU A 303 3.69 27.18 16.73
CA LEU A 303 3.90 27.91 15.48
C LEU A 303 3.53 29.39 15.56
N GLU A 304 2.51 29.76 16.31
CA GLU A 304 2.12 31.15 16.52
C GLU A 304 3.11 31.90 17.44
N SER A 305 3.85 31.15 18.25
CA SER A 305 4.92 31.73 19.11
C SER A 305 6.22 32.02 18.36
N THR A 306 6.35 31.61 17.07
CA THR A 306 7.50 31.91 16.20
C THR A 306 7.43 33.34 15.66
N THR A 307 7.61 34.34 16.50
CA THR A 307 7.54 35.74 16.09
C THR A 307 8.88 36.43 16.28
N VAL A 308 9.30 37.21 15.28
CA VAL A 308 10.50 38.04 15.34
C VAL A 308 10.11 39.52 15.43
N LYS A 309 10.40 40.13 16.57
CA LYS A 309 10.19 41.58 16.79
C LYS A 309 11.53 42.28 16.92
N ALA A 310 11.65 43.47 16.38
CA ALA A 310 12.86 44.26 16.54
C ALA A 310 12.90 44.87 17.95
N ASP A 311 14.05 44.76 18.62
CA ASP A 311 14.32 45.55 19.83
C ASP A 311 14.60 47.02 19.43
N PRO A 312 13.76 47.95 19.84
CA PRO A 312 13.93 49.36 19.48
C PRO A 312 15.23 49.98 20.00
N LYS A 313 15.86 49.35 21.00
CA LYS A 313 17.07 49.86 21.64
C LYS A 313 18.36 49.35 21.04
N THR A 314 18.36 48.05 20.66
CA THR A 314 19.59 47.39 20.18
C THR A 314 19.62 47.17 18.71
N GLY A 315 18.44 47.20 18.03
CA GLY A 315 18.29 46.86 16.62
C GLY A 315 18.42 45.36 16.38
N GLY A 316 18.50 44.53 17.45
CA GLY A 316 18.47 43.09 17.37
C GLY A 316 17.06 42.53 17.51
N ILE A 317 16.95 41.25 17.85
CA ILE A 317 15.66 40.57 18.10
C ILE A 317 15.25 40.77 19.53
N ASP A 318 14.01 41.19 19.76
CA ASP A 318 13.42 41.27 21.09
C ASP A 318 12.95 39.89 21.56
N ASN A 319 13.73 39.27 22.42
CA ASN A 319 13.44 37.98 23.03
C ASN A 319 12.87 38.09 24.45
N SER A 320 12.31 39.25 24.84
CA SER A 320 11.76 39.49 26.17
C SER A 320 10.39 38.86 26.40
N ASP A 321 9.70 38.43 25.31
CA ASP A 321 8.40 37.79 25.41
C ASP A 321 8.55 36.40 26.06
N PRO A 322 7.99 36.15 27.26
CA PRO A 322 8.10 34.87 27.93
C PRO A 322 7.40 33.75 27.16
N ASN A 323 6.43 34.06 26.28
CA ASN A 323 5.71 33.10 25.47
C ASN A 323 6.31 32.91 24.07
N GLY A 324 7.36 33.65 23.74
CA GLY A 324 8.10 33.45 22.49
C GLY A 324 8.79 32.09 22.45
N ILE A 325 8.92 31.54 21.22
CA ILE A 325 9.43 30.17 21.02
C ILE A 325 10.80 29.92 21.67
N LEU A 326 11.71 30.90 21.60
CA LEU A 326 13.03 30.77 22.23
C LEU A 326 12.91 30.61 23.74
N GLN A 327 12.07 31.41 24.40
CA GLN A 327 11.89 31.35 25.85
C GLN A 327 11.19 30.06 26.31
N ARG A 328 10.26 29.55 25.48
CA ARG A 328 9.65 28.21 25.70
C ARG A 328 10.71 27.11 25.63
N PHE A 329 11.62 27.16 24.69
CA PHE A 329 12.72 26.20 24.59
C PHE A 329 13.71 26.31 25.74
N GLU A 330 14.05 27.52 26.19
CA GLU A 330 14.98 27.71 27.32
C GLU A 330 14.39 27.13 28.61
N ARG A 331 13.12 27.38 28.88
CA ARG A 331 12.43 26.80 30.03
C ARG A 331 12.35 25.29 29.94
N ALA A 332 11.92 24.78 28.78
CA ALA A 332 11.84 23.35 28.56
C ALA A 332 13.21 22.68 28.72
N ASN A 333 14.28 23.29 28.23
CA ASN A 333 15.62 22.77 28.40
C ASN A 333 16.08 22.73 29.86
N LYS A 334 15.74 23.75 30.64
CA LYS A 334 16.04 23.75 32.10
C LYS A 334 15.38 22.54 32.75
N ASN A 335 14.12 22.29 32.48
CA ASN A 335 13.35 21.15 32.98
C ASN A 335 13.87 19.80 32.44
N TRP A 336 14.27 19.75 31.19
CA TRP A 336 14.88 18.58 30.53
C TRP A 336 16.19 18.17 31.24
N LEU A 337 17.09 19.11 31.45
CA LEU A 337 18.35 18.87 32.17
C LEU A 337 18.13 18.44 33.62
N ALA A 338 17.06 18.93 34.25
CA ALA A 338 16.67 18.54 35.58
C ALA A 338 15.99 17.15 35.66
N GLY A 339 15.67 16.55 34.53
CA GLY A 339 15.04 15.24 34.46
C GLY A 339 13.52 15.26 34.56
N ALA A 340 12.88 16.42 34.44
CA ALA A 340 11.44 16.55 34.61
C ALA A 340 10.60 15.75 33.58
N TYR A 341 11.14 15.54 32.38
CA TYR A 341 10.47 14.80 31.31
C TYR A 341 11.01 13.37 31.11
N THR A 342 11.93 12.95 32.01
CA THR A 342 12.65 11.67 31.89
C THR A 342 12.61 10.87 33.18
N ASN A 343 11.44 10.85 33.82
CA ASN A 343 11.21 10.15 35.09
C ASN A 343 12.26 10.47 36.18
N GLY A 344 12.64 11.75 36.28
CA GLY A 344 13.61 12.21 37.29
C GLY A 344 15.08 11.92 36.98
N VAL A 345 15.39 11.43 35.78
CA VAL A 345 16.77 11.19 35.36
C VAL A 345 17.33 12.44 34.70
N PRO A 346 18.27 13.18 35.36
CA PRO A 346 18.89 14.37 34.79
C PRO A 346 19.57 14.05 33.47
N GLN A 347 19.40 14.94 32.49
CA GLN A 347 20.01 14.79 31.17
C GLN A 347 21.32 15.58 31.11
N SER A 348 22.31 15.04 30.42
CA SER A 348 23.62 15.69 30.21
C SER A 348 23.68 16.58 28.99
N GLU A 349 22.78 16.38 28.04
CA GLU A 349 22.71 17.10 26.76
C GLU A 349 21.50 18.03 26.75
N ASN A 350 21.64 19.15 26.06
CA ASN A 350 20.52 20.06 25.83
C ASN A 350 19.39 19.40 25.07
N LEU A 351 18.19 19.88 25.32
CA LEU A 351 17.00 19.51 24.56
C LEU A 351 17.26 19.72 23.06
N LYS A 352 16.90 18.74 22.26
CA LYS A 352 17.06 18.80 20.79
C LYS A 352 16.27 19.96 20.20
N GLY A 353 16.85 20.60 19.17
CA GLY A 353 16.30 21.79 18.56
C GLY A 353 16.69 23.10 19.22
N LEU A 354 17.02 23.11 20.54
CA LEU A 354 17.37 24.36 21.24
C LEU A 354 18.50 25.11 20.57
N VAL A 355 19.57 24.43 20.19
CA VAL A 355 20.74 25.07 19.54
C VAL A 355 20.37 25.76 18.24
N ASP A 356 19.47 25.13 17.47
CA ASP A 356 19.05 25.65 16.19
C ASP A 356 18.09 26.83 16.37
N ILE A 357 17.14 26.74 17.30
CA ILE A 357 16.26 27.86 17.67
C ILE A 357 17.09 29.04 18.20
N ARG A 358 18.11 28.80 19.05
CA ARG A 358 19.02 29.88 19.47
C ARG A 358 19.70 30.54 18.29
N LYS A 359 20.24 29.80 17.32
CA LYS A 359 20.89 30.40 16.14
C LYS A 359 19.92 31.26 15.32
N ILE A 360 18.68 30.82 15.18
CA ILE A 360 17.65 31.58 14.45
C ILE A 360 17.32 32.86 15.24
N TYR A 361 17.00 32.79 16.52
CA TYR A 361 16.45 33.90 17.30
C TYR A 361 17.51 34.81 17.96
N THR A 362 18.80 34.49 17.80
CA THR A 362 19.91 35.39 18.22
C THR A 362 20.74 35.88 17.05
N GLY A 363 20.34 35.54 15.83
CA GLY A 363 20.99 35.98 14.59
C GLY A 363 20.64 37.42 14.20
N ALA A 364 20.95 37.75 12.94
CA ALA A 364 20.54 39.02 12.38
C ALA A 364 19.03 39.09 12.18
N GLN A 365 18.38 40.13 12.66
CA GLN A 365 16.91 40.27 12.65
C GLN A 365 16.29 40.09 11.26
N GLU A 366 16.88 40.63 10.20
CA GLU A 366 16.39 40.49 8.82
C GLU A 366 16.43 39.01 8.36
N THR A 367 17.50 38.29 8.70
CA THR A 367 17.65 36.88 8.38
C THR A 367 16.60 36.04 9.13
N SER A 368 16.43 36.27 10.39
CA SER A 368 15.45 35.58 11.22
C SER A 368 14.02 35.86 10.78
N SER A 369 13.71 37.10 10.45
CA SER A 369 12.39 37.47 9.88
C SER A 369 12.12 36.76 8.55
N SER A 370 13.14 36.59 7.70
CA SER A 370 13.00 35.87 6.45
C SER A 370 12.78 34.38 6.66
N ILE A 371 13.44 33.76 7.65
CA ILE A 371 13.23 32.36 8.02
C ILE A 371 11.80 32.14 8.52
N VAL A 372 11.35 32.95 9.49
CA VAL A 372 9.97 32.86 10.02
C VAL A 372 8.93 33.11 8.93
N SER A 373 9.18 34.08 8.01
CA SER A 373 8.27 34.33 6.88
C SER A 373 8.19 33.13 5.92
N SER A 374 9.31 32.45 5.70
CA SER A 374 9.33 31.22 4.89
C SER A 374 8.55 30.10 5.59
N LEU A 375 8.71 29.92 6.91
CA LEU A 375 7.94 28.97 7.70
C LEU A 375 6.43 29.28 7.65
N ASP A 376 6.07 30.55 7.85
CA ASP A 376 4.67 30.98 7.80
C ASP A 376 4.01 30.74 6.45
N ALA A 377 4.74 30.90 5.35
CA ALA A 377 4.24 30.61 4.01
C ALA A 377 3.84 29.15 3.86
N HIS A 378 4.67 28.21 4.32
CA HIS A 378 4.38 26.77 4.32
C HIS A 378 3.27 26.39 5.30
N CYS A 379 3.22 27.03 6.47
CA CYS A 379 2.28 26.68 7.53
C CYS A 379 0.94 27.45 7.47
N LYS A 380 0.72 28.28 6.45
CA LYS A 380 -0.44 29.17 6.34
C LYS A 380 -1.77 28.45 6.54
N TYR A 381 -1.97 27.32 5.86
CA TYR A 381 -3.21 26.55 5.95
C TYR A 381 -3.26 25.62 7.14
N MET A 382 -2.13 25.36 7.79
CA MET A 382 -2.04 24.52 8.98
C MET A 382 -2.66 25.18 10.23
N LYS A 383 -2.71 26.52 10.23
CA LYS A 383 -3.20 27.35 11.36
C LYS A 383 -4.72 27.53 11.36
N LEU A 384 -5.44 27.05 10.34
CA LEU A 384 -6.89 27.19 10.26
C LEU A 384 -7.62 26.36 11.34
N ASP A 385 -8.68 26.91 11.92
CA ASP A 385 -9.42 26.28 13.01
C ASP A 385 -10.06 24.95 12.60
N CYS A 386 -10.53 24.83 11.35
CA CYS A 386 -11.05 23.57 10.81
C CYS A 386 -9.95 22.49 10.78
N VAL A 387 -8.72 22.85 10.45
CA VAL A 387 -7.57 21.94 10.42
C VAL A 387 -7.11 21.57 11.84
N LYS A 388 -7.08 22.54 12.77
CA LYS A 388 -6.77 22.27 14.19
C LYS A 388 -7.72 21.20 14.73
N ARG A 389 -9.03 21.36 14.50
CA ARG A 389 -10.05 20.39 14.93
C ARG A 389 -9.87 19.03 14.25
N LEU A 390 -9.66 19.00 12.93
CA LEU A 390 -9.51 17.77 12.16
C LEU A 390 -8.33 16.92 12.64
N LEU A 391 -7.22 17.57 13.03
CA LEU A 391 -5.97 16.91 13.39
C LEU A 391 -5.72 16.84 14.92
N SER A 392 -6.77 17.04 15.74
CA SER A 392 -6.66 17.06 17.20
C SER A 392 -6.73 15.67 17.84
N GLU A 393 -7.54 14.78 17.29
CA GLU A 393 -7.80 13.45 17.84
C GLU A 393 -7.54 12.37 16.79
N ASP A 394 -7.32 11.13 17.21
CA ASP A 394 -7.09 10.01 16.31
C ASP A 394 -8.22 8.99 16.39
N GLU A 395 -9.14 9.04 15.43
CA GLU A 395 -10.25 8.10 15.30
C GLU A 395 -9.93 6.93 14.38
N ILE A 396 -8.88 7.03 13.55
CA ILE A 396 -8.51 5.99 12.58
C ILE A 396 -7.79 4.83 13.25
N ASP A 397 -6.85 5.14 14.16
CA ASP A 397 -5.97 4.19 14.82
C ASP A 397 -5.36 3.20 13.82
N ILE A 398 -4.42 3.70 12.99
CA ILE A 398 -3.78 2.92 11.91
C ILE A 398 -3.26 1.58 12.42
N THR A 399 -2.64 1.60 13.61
CA THR A 399 -2.04 0.43 14.24
C THR A 399 -3.05 -0.70 14.45
N ASN A 400 -4.20 -0.41 15.07
CA ASN A 400 -5.18 -1.43 15.40
C ASN A 400 -6.12 -1.74 14.23
N SER A 401 -6.50 -0.73 13.43
CA SER A 401 -7.45 -0.91 12.32
C SER A 401 -6.78 -1.56 11.11
N PHE A 402 -5.68 -1.01 10.61
CA PHE A 402 -5.03 -1.48 9.39
C PHE A 402 -3.81 -2.37 9.65
N GLY A 403 -3.11 -2.15 10.77
CA GLY A 403 -1.96 -2.97 11.17
C GLY A 403 -2.38 -4.34 11.69
N TYR A 404 -3.06 -4.38 12.82
CA TYR A 404 -3.51 -5.64 13.44
C TYR A 404 -4.87 -6.13 12.95
N CYS A 405 -5.61 -5.34 12.20
CA CYS A 405 -6.94 -5.68 11.67
C CYS A 405 -7.88 -6.19 12.78
N ARG A 406 -7.90 -5.48 13.93
CA ARG A 406 -8.65 -5.92 15.10
C ARG A 406 -10.14 -5.92 14.84
N LYS A 407 -10.80 -7.01 15.24
CA LYS A 407 -12.25 -7.12 15.18
C LYS A 407 -12.88 -6.30 16.29
N SER A 408 -13.94 -5.59 15.96
CA SER A 408 -14.72 -4.77 16.89
C SER A 408 -16.22 -5.01 16.69
N LYS A 409 -17.06 -4.37 17.50
CA LYS A 409 -18.51 -4.39 17.27
C LYS A 409 -18.88 -3.71 15.93
N VAL A 410 -18.10 -2.71 15.52
CA VAL A 410 -18.31 -1.96 14.26
C VAL A 410 -17.70 -2.73 13.09
N SER A 411 -16.52 -3.35 13.29
CA SER A 411 -15.86 -4.19 12.30
C SER A 411 -15.77 -5.64 12.77
N PRO A 412 -16.84 -6.43 12.69
CA PRO A 412 -16.82 -7.84 13.09
C PRO A 412 -15.92 -8.69 12.18
N THR A 413 -15.60 -8.22 10.99
CA THR A 413 -14.69 -8.88 10.04
C THR A 413 -13.23 -8.55 10.30
N GLY A 414 -12.93 -7.47 11.03
CA GLY A 414 -11.59 -6.88 11.16
C GLY A 414 -11.15 -6.16 9.89
N LYS A 415 -12.08 -5.87 8.97
CA LYS A 415 -11.79 -5.15 7.73
C LYS A 415 -12.17 -3.68 7.85
N HIS A 416 -11.34 -2.84 7.27
CA HIS A 416 -11.45 -1.39 7.36
C HIS A 416 -11.30 -0.76 5.98
N ILE A 417 -11.99 0.38 5.78
CA ILE A 417 -11.82 1.21 4.60
C ILE A 417 -11.70 2.68 5.03
N LEU A 418 -10.68 3.36 4.52
CA LEU A 418 -10.51 4.79 4.67
C LEU A 418 -10.72 5.48 3.32
N PHE A 419 -11.66 6.39 3.25
CA PHE A 419 -11.80 7.32 2.13
C PHE A 419 -11.18 8.66 2.50
N ILE A 420 -10.26 9.16 1.68
CA ILE A 420 -9.72 10.52 1.77
C ILE A 420 -10.38 11.34 0.68
N VAL A 421 -11.32 12.19 1.07
CA VAL A 421 -12.07 13.04 0.15
C VAL A 421 -11.36 14.36 0.00
N THR A 422 -10.92 14.67 -1.23
CA THR A 422 -10.18 15.89 -1.56
C THR A 422 -11.00 16.81 -2.47
N SER A 423 -10.62 18.08 -2.55
CA SER A 423 -11.24 19.04 -3.49
C SER A 423 -10.64 18.94 -4.89
N GLU A 424 -11.44 19.12 -5.92
CA GLU A 424 -10.92 19.20 -7.31
C GLU A 424 -10.28 20.54 -7.65
N ASP A 425 -10.83 21.63 -7.10
CA ASP A 425 -10.47 23.00 -7.45
C ASP A 425 -9.56 23.67 -6.42
N LYS A 426 -9.75 23.38 -5.13
CA LYS A 426 -9.01 23.98 -4.02
C LYS A 426 -8.05 22.99 -3.38
N ARG A 427 -6.79 23.05 -3.74
CA ARG A 427 -5.75 22.13 -3.27
C ARG A 427 -5.06 22.55 -1.97
N TYR A 428 -5.67 23.47 -1.23
CA TYR A 428 -5.08 24.02 0.00
C TYR A 428 -4.84 22.99 1.11
N TYR A 429 -5.55 21.88 1.05
CA TYR A 429 -5.52 20.81 2.07
C TYR A 429 -4.87 19.51 1.58
N ASP A 430 -4.37 19.45 0.34
CA ASP A 430 -3.77 18.23 -0.25
C ASP A 430 -2.55 17.74 0.55
N TRP A 431 -1.88 18.64 1.28
CA TRP A 431 -0.79 18.29 2.17
C TRP A 431 -1.23 17.33 3.29
N ILE A 432 -2.50 17.39 3.73
CA ILE A 432 -3.06 16.45 4.73
C ILE A 432 -3.10 15.04 4.13
N THR A 433 -3.55 14.91 2.88
CA THR A 433 -3.51 13.62 2.17
C THR A 433 -2.09 13.07 2.10
N SER A 434 -1.13 13.91 1.75
CA SER A 434 0.28 13.53 1.65
C SER A 434 0.84 13.07 3.01
N MET A 435 0.50 13.78 4.07
CA MET A 435 0.85 13.43 5.45
C MET A 435 0.25 12.09 5.86
N VAL A 436 -1.05 11.88 5.63
CA VAL A 436 -1.74 10.63 5.96
C VAL A 436 -1.09 9.45 5.24
N TYR A 437 -0.84 9.54 3.93
CA TYR A 437 -0.14 8.48 3.19
C TYR A 437 1.25 8.19 3.75
N SER A 438 2.03 9.24 4.06
CA SER A 438 3.36 9.06 4.64
C SER A 438 3.30 8.29 5.95
N LEU A 439 2.43 8.71 6.86
CA LEU A 439 2.27 8.10 8.17
C LEU A 439 1.72 6.67 8.09
N PHE A 440 0.79 6.40 7.16
CA PHE A 440 0.33 5.03 6.91
C PHE A 440 1.48 4.12 6.47
N PHE A 441 2.29 4.56 5.51
CA PHE A 441 3.44 3.77 5.07
C PHE A 441 4.44 3.57 6.20
N ASP A 442 4.78 4.62 6.93
CA ASP A 442 5.80 4.56 7.97
C ASP A 442 5.34 3.68 9.14
N GLU A 443 4.07 3.80 9.55
CA GLU A 443 3.50 2.97 10.61
C GLU A 443 3.42 1.49 10.21
N LEU A 444 2.82 1.17 9.06
CA LEU A 444 2.63 -0.21 8.64
C LEU A 444 3.94 -0.92 8.31
N TYR A 445 4.92 -0.20 7.72
CA TYR A 445 6.26 -0.75 7.49
C TYR A 445 7.00 -1.00 8.78
N HIS A 446 6.87 -0.11 9.77
CA HIS A 446 7.44 -0.27 11.09
C HIS A 446 6.84 -1.48 11.81
N LEU A 447 5.51 -1.56 11.88
CA LEU A 447 4.81 -2.68 12.53
C LEU A 447 5.20 -4.03 11.93
N THR A 448 5.18 -4.14 10.61
CA THR A 448 5.54 -5.40 9.92
C THR A 448 7.02 -5.75 10.06
N ALA A 449 7.90 -4.78 10.34
CA ALA A 449 9.32 -5.03 10.55
C ALA A 449 9.67 -5.43 11.98
N ILE A 450 8.94 -4.93 12.98
CA ILE A 450 9.33 -5.08 14.39
C ILE A 450 8.48 -6.11 15.11
N ASP A 451 7.18 -6.22 14.83
CA ASP A 451 6.30 -7.10 15.57
C ASP A 451 6.34 -8.55 15.02
N PRO A 452 6.93 -9.50 15.77
CA PRO A 452 6.98 -10.90 15.35
C PRO A 452 5.58 -11.53 15.18
N ALA A 453 4.54 -10.97 15.83
CA ALA A 453 3.17 -11.49 15.72
C ALA A 453 2.62 -11.32 14.29
N LEU A 454 3.08 -10.31 13.57
CA LEU A 454 2.68 -10.04 12.18
C LEU A 454 3.46 -10.87 11.15
N LYS A 455 4.54 -11.58 11.54
CA LYS A 455 5.35 -12.41 10.64
C LYS A 455 5.77 -11.69 9.35
N GLU A 456 6.15 -10.42 9.48
CA GLU A 456 6.59 -9.52 8.40
C GLU A 456 5.49 -9.08 7.40
N HIS A 457 4.21 -9.43 7.62
CA HIS A 457 3.11 -9.03 6.74
C HIS A 457 1.82 -8.72 7.50
N LEU A 458 0.95 -7.93 6.89
CA LEU A 458 -0.37 -7.62 7.45
C LEU A 458 -1.27 -8.85 7.46
N PRO A 459 -2.17 -8.98 8.46
CA PRO A 459 -3.12 -10.09 8.53
C PRO A 459 -4.17 -10.08 7.41
N ILE A 460 -4.51 -8.90 6.91
CA ILE A 460 -5.47 -8.69 5.82
C ILE A 460 -4.80 -7.79 4.79
N HIS A 461 -4.88 -8.18 3.51
CA HIS A 461 -4.31 -7.42 2.40
C HIS A 461 -4.84 -5.98 2.37
N LEU A 462 -3.94 -5.00 2.20
CA LEU A 462 -4.29 -3.58 2.11
C LEU A 462 -4.04 -3.05 0.69
N THR A 463 -5.08 -2.50 0.09
CA THR A 463 -5.03 -1.87 -1.23
C THR A 463 -5.06 -0.35 -1.11
N PHE A 464 -4.03 0.32 -1.60
CA PHE A 464 -4.01 1.76 -1.80
C PHE A 464 -4.59 2.09 -3.19
N LEU A 465 -5.85 2.52 -3.24
CA LEU A 465 -6.50 2.94 -4.47
C LEU A 465 -6.36 4.45 -4.62
N MET A 466 -5.45 4.90 -5.46
CA MET A 466 -5.08 6.30 -5.63
C MET A 466 -5.71 6.86 -6.89
N ASP A 467 -6.96 7.33 -6.81
CA ASP A 467 -7.57 8.09 -7.91
C ASP A 467 -6.94 9.48 -7.96
N GLU A 468 -6.66 9.96 -9.15
CA GLU A 468 -5.89 11.18 -9.40
C GLU A 468 -4.51 11.24 -8.69
N PHE A 469 -3.75 10.16 -8.81
CA PHE A 469 -2.41 10.01 -8.21
C PHE A 469 -1.48 11.22 -8.41
N ALA A 470 -1.61 11.92 -9.52
CA ALA A 470 -0.80 13.10 -9.81
C ALA A 470 -0.93 14.20 -8.75
N ASN A 471 -2.06 14.28 -8.06
CA ASN A 471 -2.37 15.33 -7.10
C ASN A 471 -1.83 15.06 -5.69
N VAL A 472 -1.46 13.81 -5.38
CA VAL A 472 -0.98 13.41 -4.05
C VAL A 472 0.54 13.49 -4.00
N THR A 473 1.12 14.36 -3.17
CA THR A 473 2.56 14.38 -2.91
C THR A 473 2.90 13.20 -2.00
N LEU A 474 3.84 12.37 -2.43
CA LEU A 474 4.25 11.17 -1.70
C LEU A 474 5.73 11.27 -1.29
N PRO A 475 6.17 10.54 -0.25
CA PRO A 475 7.58 10.44 0.12
C PRO A 475 8.43 9.96 -1.07
N ASP A 476 9.66 10.40 -1.16
CA ASP A 476 10.59 9.99 -2.23
C ASP A 476 10.82 8.47 -2.23
N SER A 477 10.74 7.84 -1.06
CA SER A 477 10.82 6.39 -0.89
C SER A 477 9.60 5.61 -1.40
N PHE A 478 8.53 6.27 -1.89
CA PHE A 478 7.31 5.59 -2.33
C PHE A 478 7.56 4.59 -3.46
N VAL A 479 8.37 4.98 -4.46
CA VAL A 479 8.71 4.10 -5.59
C VAL A 479 9.48 2.86 -5.13
N GLU A 480 10.33 3.00 -4.13
CA GLU A 480 11.05 1.90 -3.50
C GLU A 480 10.10 1.03 -2.67
N LYS A 481 9.19 1.65 -1.92
CA LYS A 481 8.14 0.94 -1.16
C LYS A 481 7.24 0.11 -2.07
N LEU A 482 6.90 0.57 -3.28
CA LEU A 482 6.14 -0.23 -4.27
C LEU A 482 6.79 -1.59 -4.57
N SER A 483 8.13 -1.68 -4.58
CA SER A 483 8.84 -2.93 -4.82
C SER A 483 8.74 -3.94 -3.67
N THR A 484 8.52 -3.45 -2.45
CA THR A 484 8.50 -4.24 -1.20
C THR A 484 7.11 -4.45 -0.62
N MET A 485 6.09 -3.74 -1.11
CA MET A 485 4.69 -3.83 -0.64
C MET A 485 4.15 -5.26 -0.61
N ARG A 486 4.48 -6.06 -1.64
CA ARG A 486 4.00 -7.43 -1.75
C ARG A 486 4.34 -8.29 -0.54
N SER A 487 5.59 -8.20 -0.04
CA SER A 487 6.04 -9.00 1.11
C SER A 487 5.29 -8.65 2.39
N ARG A 488 4.61 -7.50 2.43
CA ARG A 488 3.85 -6.98 3.57
C ARG A 488 2.34 -7.08 3.38
N GLU A 489 1.86 -7.81 2.37
CA GLU A 489 0.44 -7.89 2.01
C GLU A 489 -0.17 -6.51 1.70
N MET A 490 0.56 -5.72 0.92
CA MET A 490 0.10 -4.41 0.44
C MET A 490 0.22 -4.32 -1.08
N SER A 491 -0.64 -3.53 -1.70
CA SER A 491 -0.59 -3.20 -3.13
C SER A 491 -1.11 -1.80 -3.41
N ALA A 492 -0.74 -1.24 -4.56
CA ALA A 492 -1.19 0.06 -5.01
C ALA A 492 -1.90 -0.04 -6.38
N ILE A 493 -3.05 0.60 -6.48
CA ILE A 493 -3.76 0.86 -7.74
C ILE A 493 -3.62 2.35 -8.02
N VAL A 494 -2.74 2.68 -8.95
CA VAL A 494 -2.38 4.04 -9.33
C VAL A 494 -3.16 4.44 -10.57
N ILE A 495 -3.98 5.47 -10.49
CA ILE A 495 -4.81 5.95 -11.60
C ILE A 495 -4.30 7.31 -12.08
N VAL A 496 -3.98 7.38 -13.37
CA VAL A 496 -3.51 8.60 -14.04
C VAL A 496 -4.31 8.87 -15.31
N GLN A 497 -4.34 10.11 -15.74
CA GLN A 497 -4.99 10.47 -17.00
C GLN A 497 -4.08 10.21 -18.19
N ASN A 498 -2.77 10.46 -18.02
CA ASN A 498 -1.71 10.21 -19.00
C ASN A 498 -0.37 10.04 -18.27
N LEU A 499 0.65 9.57 -19.00
CA LEU A 499 1.97 9.33 -18.40
C LEU A 499 2.77 10.62 -18.16
N ARG A 500 2.45 11.72 -18.86
CA ARG A 500 3.08 13.03 -18.61
C ARG A 500 2.85 13.54 -17.19
N GLN A 501 1.70 13.17 -16.58
CA GLN A 501 1.45 13.48 -15.18
C GLN A 501 2.50 12.85 -14.25
N LEU A 502 2.98 11.65 -14.58
CA LEU A 502 4.06 10.99 -13.82
C LEU A 502 5.41 11.68 -14.06
N GLU A 503 5.70 12.07 -15.31
CA GLU A 503 6.92 12.81 -15.65
C GLU A 503 7.00 14.16 -14.92
N HIS A 504 5.90 14.90 -14.86
CA HIS A 504 5.82 16.15 -14.10
C HIS A 504 5.99 15.94 -12.59
N LYS A 505 5.40 14.85 -12.05
CA LYS A 505 5.49 14.53 -10.63
C LYS A 505 6.91 14.09 -10.23
N PHE A 506 7.60 13.41 -11.12
CA PHE A 506 8.93 12.88 -10.91
C PHE A 506 9.89 13.45 -11.96
N PRO A 507 10.36 14.71 -11.82
CA PRO A 507 11.17 15.38 -12.82
C PRO A 507 12.53 14.70 -13.09
N ASN A 508 12.97 13.84 -12.17
CA ASN A 508 14.11 12.95 -12.41
C ASN A 508 13.64 11.75 -13.22
N HIS A 509 13.85 11.77 -14.53
CA HIS A 509 13.41 10.78 -15.54
C HIS A 509 13.66 9.28 -15.22
N SER A 510 14.29 8.96 -14.10
CA SER A 510 14.45 7.58 -13.63
C SER A 510 13.30 7.11 -12.72
N MET A 511 12.65 8.01 -11.99
CA MET A 511 11.63 7.64 -11.00
C MET A 511 10.29 7.29 -11.63
N ASP A 512 9.86 8.00 -12.68
CA ASP A 512 8.66 7.69 -13.47
C ASP A 512 8.77 6.30 -14.11
N LYS A 513 9.91 6.00 -14.74
CA LYS A 513 10.20 4.67 -15.33
C LYS A 513 10.29 3.58 -14.28
N ASN A 514 10.87 3.86 -13.11
CA ASN A 514 10.94 2.92 -11.99
C ASN A 514 9.54 2.66 -11.42
N LEU A 515 8.68 3.68 -11.32
CA LEU A 515 7.30 3.49 -10.91
C LEU A 515 6.58 2.54 -11.86
N ILE A 516 6.60 2.82 -13.19
CA ILE A 516 6.00 1.94 -14.20
C ILE A 516 6.65 0.55 -14.16
N GLY A 517 7.98 0.50 -13.97
CA GLY A 517 8.74 -0.74 -13.79
C GLY A 517 8.27 -1.59 -12.61
N ASN A 518 7.73 -0.99 -11.55
CA ASN A 518 7.18 -1.67 -10.39
C ASN A 518 5.70 -2.05 -10.51
N MET A 519 5.04 -1.71 -11.62
CA MET A 519 3.67 -2.16 -11.90
C MET A 519 3.69 -3.52 -12.58
N SER A 520 2.98 -4.49 -12.03
CA SER A 520 2.80 -5.79 -12.68
C SER A 520 1.67 -5.77 -13.70
N PHE A 521 0.72 -4.86 -13.53
CA PHE A 521 -0.43 -4.67 -14.39
C PHE A 521 -0.45 -3.24 -14.91
N ILE A 522 -0.67 -3.08 -16.22
CA ILE A 522 -0.92 -1.77 -16.85
C ILE A 522 -2.21 -1.89 -17.64
N ASP A 523 -3.25 -1.17 -17.22
CA ASP A 523 -4.55 -1.15 -17.87
C ASP A 523 -4.79 0.18 -18.59
N ILE A 524 -5.09 0.13 -19.86
CA ILE A 524 -5.33 1.29 -20.73
C ILE A 524 -6.82 1.35 -21.04
N LEU A 525 -7.51 2.24 -20.34
CA LEU A 525 -8.96 2.41 -20.46
C LEU A 525 -9.40 3.31 -21.63
N GLY A 526 -8.49 4.02 -22.25
CA GLY A 526 -8.82 4.91 -23.37
C GLY A 526 -7.59 5.59 -23.92
N ALA A 527 -7.75 6.36 -24.98
CA ALA A 527 -6.68 7.06 -25.67
C ALA A 527 -6.05 8.15 -24.76
N PRO A 528 -4.84 7.95 -24.25
CA PRO A 528 -4.08 9.02 -23.62
C PRO A 528 -3.52 9.98 -24.70
N ASP A 529 -2.62 10.87 -24.30
CA ASP A 529 -1.86 11.68 -25.24
C ASP A 529 -0.95 10.80 -26.13
N TRP A 530 -0.50 11.37 -27.27
CA TRP A 530 0.28 10.63 -28.25
C TRP A 530 1.60 10.04 -27.73
N ASP A 531 2.33 10.80 -26.92
CA ASP A 531 3.62 10.34 -26.36
C ASP A 531 3.41 9.17 -25.42
N SER A 532 2.34 9.18 -24.63
CA SER A 532 1.91 8.05 -23.80
C SER A 532 1.56 6.83 -24.65
N CYS A 533 0.89 7.02 -25.82
CA CYS A 533 0.59 5.92 -26.74
C CYS A 533 1.86 5.28 -27.31
N GLU A 534 2.84 6.09 -27.72
CA GLU A 534 4.13 5.57 -28.22
C GLU A 534 4.89 4.78 -27.15
N TYR A 535 4.92 5.30 -25.92
CA TYR A 535 5.58 4.62 -24.81
C TYR A 535 4.89 3.30 -24.46
N LEU A 536 3.58 3.32 -24.29
CA LEU A 536 2.79 2.15 -23.92
C LEU A 536 2.78 1.07 -24.99
N SER A 537 2.74 1.44 -26.28
CA SER A 537 2.77 0.50 -27.41
C SER A 537 3.97 -0.46 -27.32
N LYS A 538 5.10 0.01 -26.82
CA LYS A 538 6.32 -0.80 -26.66
C LYS A 538 6.15 -1.94 -25.65
N HIS A 539 5.25 -1.77 -24.66
CA HIS A 539 5.00 -2.77 -23.62
C HIS A 539 4.14 -3.94 -24.13
N PHE A 540 3.39 -3.73 -25.22
CA PHE A 540 2.62 -4.81 -25.87
C PHE A 540 3.46 -5.72 -26.74
N GLY A 541 4.68 -5.29 -27.07
CA GLY A 541 5.57 -6.04 -27.94
C GLY A 541 5.25 -5.92 -29.42
N LYS A 542 5.98 -6.67 -30.22
CA LYS A 542 5.87 -6.69 -31.68
C LYS A 542 5.43 -8.04 -32.16
N MET A 543 4.71 -8.06 -33.29
CA MET A 543 4.34 -9.24 -34.00
C MET A 543 4.93 -9.23 -35.42
N THR A 544 5.11 -10.39 -35.99
CA THR A 544 5.54 -10.58 -37.39
C THR A 544 4.31 -10.65 -38.29
N ILE A 545 4.25 -9.81 -39.32
CA ILE A 545 3.20 -9.84 -40.32
C ILE A 545 3.78 -10.19 -41.68
N HIS A 546 3.05 -11.02 -42.47
CA HIS A 546 3.39 -11.37 -43.83
C HIS A 546 2.59 -10.49 -44.80
N LYS A 547 3.31 -9.68 -45.57
CA LYS A 547 2.71 -8.84 -46.62
C LYS A 547 2.89 -9.50 -47.97
N LYS A 548 1.79 -9.89 -48.58
CA LYS A 548 1.80 -10.38 -49.99
C LYS A 548 1.55 -9.25 -50.96
N THR A 549 2.51 -8.99 -51.81
CA THR A 549 2.37 -8.02 -52.90
C THR A 549 2.25 -8.79 -54.24
N THR A 550 1.09 -8.68 -54.85
CA THR A 550 0.84 -9.28 -56.17
C THR A 550 1.03 -8.21 -57.25
N GLY A 551 2.05 -8.39 -58.09
CA GLY A 551 2.26 -7.59 -59.26
C GLY A 551 1.56 -8.24 -60.50
N LEU A 552 0.55 -7.56 -61.05
CA LEU A 552 -0.11 -7.96 -62.26
C LEU A 552 0.39 -7.10 -63.43
N SER A 553 1.22 -7.68 -64.29
CA SER A 553 1.61 -7.01 -65.54
C SER A 553 0.62 -7.41 -66.68
N ARG A 554 -0.14 -6.40 -67.19
CA ARG A 554 -1.02 -6.54 -68.31
C ARG A 554 -0.25 -6.25 -69.62
N GLY A 555 0.47 -7.21 -70.14
CA GLY A 555 1.12 -7.20 -71.45
C GLY A 555 0.89 -8.53 -72.10
N GLY A 556 1.11 -8.63 -73.45
CA GLY A 556 0.78 -9.76 -74.24
C GLY A 556 1.32 -11.17 -73.86
N GLN A 557 2.10 -11.24 -72.79
CA GLN A 557 2.40 -12.43 -72.00
C GLN A 557 2.29 -12.00 -70.53
N GLY A 558 1.10 -12.14 -69.96
CA GLY A 558 0.85 -11.78 -68.59
C GLY A 558 1.71 -12.59 -67.61
N SER A 559 2.57 -11.94 -66.84
CA SER A 559 3.27 -12.56 -65.72
C SER A 559 2.67 -12.06 -64.35
N SER A 560 2.37 -13.00 -63.53
CA SER A 560 2.00 -12.74 -62.11
C SER A 560 3.22 -13.02 -61.24
N SER A 561 3.75 -12.00 -60.57
CA SER A 561 4.74 -12.18 -59.50
C SER A 561 4.08 -11.99 -58.18
N GLU A 562 4.26 -12.92 -57.27
CA GLU A 562 3.84 -12.83 -55.85
C GLU A 562 5.10 -12.72 -55.00
N ASN A 563 5.28 -11.57 -54.35
CA ASN A 563 6.35 -11.36 -53.39
C ASN A 563 5.74 -11.38 -51.97
N GLU A 564 6.33 -12.18 -51.11
CA GLU A 564 5.99 -12.22 -49.69
C GLU A 564 7.11 -11.54 -48.89
N ASP A 565 6.79 -10.37 -48.31
CA ASP A 565 7.67 -9.63 -47.44
C ASP A 565 7.26 -9.85 -45.99
N VAL A 566 8.25 -9.99 -45.11
CA VAL A 566 8.03 -10.15 -43.70
C VAL A 566 8.34 -8.80 -43.03
N MET A 567 7.41 -8.29 -42.23
CA MET A 567 7.52 -6.97 -41.59
C MET A 567 7.19 -7.06 -40.12
N GLU A 568 7.78 -6.12 -39.33
CA GLU A 568 7.36 -5.91 -37.95
C GLU A 568 6.08 -5.04 -37.88
N LYS A 569 5.21 -5.38 -36.94
CA LYS A 569 4.11 -4.54 -36.53
C LYS A 569 4.02 -4.58 -35.00
N PRO A 570 3.86 -3.43 -34.29
CA PRO A 570 3.47 -3.45 -32.87
C PRO A 570 2.16 -4.24 -32.71
N LEU A 571 2.04 -5.06 -31.65
CA LEU A 571 0.79 -5.78 -31.39
C LEU A 571 -0.36 -4.79 -31.18
N PHE A 572 -0.07 -3.67 -30.50
CA PHE A 572 -1.00 -2.57 -30.33
C PHE A 572 -0.29 -1.28 -30.76
N ALA A 573 -0.58 -0.82 -31.96
CA ALA A 573 0.08 0.34 -32.53
C ALA A 573 -0.38 1.65 -31.83
N PRO A 574 0.47 2.69 -31.78
CA PRO A 574 0.10 3.97 -31.18
C PRO A 574 -1.17 4.57 -31.77
N GLU A 575 -1.36 4.46 -33.08
CA GLU A 575 -2.54 4.95 -33.82
C GLU A 575 -3.82 4.19 -33.41
N GLU A 576 -3.69 2.87 -33.21
CA GLU A 576 -4.80 2.02 -32.76
C GLU A 576 -5.19 2.37 -31.33
N MET A 577 -4.18 2.63 -30.45
CA MET A 577 -4.39 3.04 -29.08
C MET A 577 -5.01 4.43 -28.99
N PHE A 578 -4.51 5.39 -29.79
CA PHE A 578 -5.04 6.75 -29.85
C PHE A 578 -6.48 6.79 -30.40
N GLY A 579 -6.85 5.82 -31.23
CA GLY A 579 -8.21 5.64 -31.73
C GLY A 579 -9.17 4.89 -30.83
N MET A 580 -8.78 4.54 -29.59
CA MET A 580 -9.65 3.78 -28.68
C MET A 580 -10.91 4.55 -28.31
N ASN A 581 -12.05 3.89 -28.45
CA ASN A 581 -13.33 4.44 -28.01
C ASN A 581 -13.44 4.39 -26.48
N LYS A 582 -13.93 5.48 -25.89
CA LYS A 582 -14.19 5.57 -24.43
C LYS A 582 -15.11 4.45 -23.88
N ASP A 583 -16.04 3.95 -24.70
CA ASP A 583 -16.99 2.89 -24.34
C ASP A 583 -16.58 1.51 -24.88
N GLY A 584 -15.48 1.45 -25.63
CA GLY A 584 -14.93 0.23 -26.20
C GLY A 584 -14.14 -0.62 -25.19
N PRO A 585 -13.44 -1.64 -25.71
CA PRO A 585 -12.57 -2.49 -24.90
C PRO A 585 -11.40 -1.71 -24.29
N CYS A 586 -10.76 -2.30 -23.32
CA CYS A 586 -9.47 -1.87 -22.75
C CYS A 586 -8.35 -2.83 -23.15
N ALA A 587 -7.12 -2.36 -23.05
CA ALA A 587 -5.94 -3.15 -23.28
C ALA A 587 -5.14 -3.29 -21.99
N MET A 588 -4.79 -4.50 -21.61
CA MET A 588 -4.10 -4.78 -20.37
C MET A 588 -2.79 -5.51 -20.63
N VAL A 589 -1.70 -4.96 -20.13
CA VAL A 589 -0.39 -5.63 -20.08
C VAL A 589 -0.22 -6.22 -18.69
N VAL A 590 0.15 -7.49 -18.64
CA VAL A 590 0.45 -8.19 -17.39
C VAL A 590 1.82 -8.84 -17.52
N LYS A 591 2.73 -8.52 -16.59
CA LYS A 591 4.09 -9.05 -16.62
C LYS A 591 4.10 -10.58 -16.53
N GLY A 592 4.78 -11.22 -17.48
CA GLY A 592 4.92 -12.68 -17.51
C GLY A 592 3.76 -13.42 -18.17
N THR A 593 2.90 -12.69 -18.90
CA THR A 593 1.83 -13.28 -19.72
C THR A 593 1.57 -12.44 -20.98
N ASP A 594 0.79 -13.00 -21.91
CA ASP A 594 0.37 -12.27 -23.09
C ASP A 594 -0.60 -11.14 -22.72
N PRO A 595 -0.51 -9.97 -23.38
CA PRO A 595 -1.42 -8.86 -23.14
C PRO A 595 -2.86 -9.24 -23.49
N LEU A 596 -3.81 -8.59 -22.80
CA LEU A 596 -5.23 -8.85 -22.99
C LEU A 596 -5.91 -7.70 -23.72
N TRP A 597 -6.81 -8.04 -24.66
CA TRP A 597 -7.77 -7.14 -25.26
C TRP A 597 -9.16 -7.56 -24.79
N VAL A 598 -9.79 -6.77 -23.91
CA VAL A 598 -10.97 -7.20 -23.18
C VAL A 598 -11.97 -6.06 -23.03
N LEU A 599 -13.25 -6.38 -22.95
CA LEU A 599 -14.27 -5.39 -22.62
C LEU A 599 -14.03 -4.85 -21.21
N LYS A 600 -14.17 -3.54 -21.05
CA LYS A 600 -14.19 -2.93 -19.72
C LYS A 600 -15.28 -3.57 -18.88
N CYS A 601 -15.09 -3.59 -17.58
CA CYS A 601 -16.07 -4.18 -16.67
C CYS A 601 -17.49 -3.68 -16.98
N GLN A 602 -18.41 -4.60 -17.22
CA GLN A 602 -19.82 -4.33 -17.51
C GLN A 602 -20.62 -4.14 -16.20
N PHE A 603 -20.10 -3.25 -15.34
CA PHE A 603 -20.64 -3.04 -13.99
C PHE A 603 -22.12 -2.60 -14.01
N GLN A 604 -22.57 -1.94 -15.09
CA GLN A 604 -24.00 -1.62 -15.30
C GLN A 604 -24.94 -2.82 -15.27
N ASN A 605 -24.42 -4.01 -15.57
CA ASN A 605 -25.19 -5.26 -15.56
C ASN A 605 -25.04 -6.03 -14.23
N SER A 606 -24.22 -5.52 -13.31
CA SER A 606 -23.99 -6.18 -12.02
C SER A 606 -25.21 -6.02 -11.10
N PRO A 607 -25.63 -7.08 -10.39
CA PRO A 607 -26.63 -6.98 -9.34
C PRO A 607 -26.19 -6.08 -8.16
N LEU A 608 -24.89 -5.79 -8.04
CA LEU A 608 -24.33 -4.92 -7.03
C LEU A 608 -24.45 -3.42 -7.37
N LEU A 609 -24.82 -3.08 -8.61
CA LEU A 609 -24.92 -1.68 -9.04
C LEU A 609 -25.75 -0.81 -8.08
N PRO A 610 -26.96 -1.24 -7.61
CA PRO A 610 -27.75 -0.41 -6.72
C PRO A 610 -27.08 -0.13 -5.37
N LEU A 611 -26.20 -1.01 -4.91
CA LEU A 611 -25.46 -0.86 -3.66
C LEU A 611 -24.31 0.14 -3.77
N LEU A 612 -23.66 0.20 -4.95
CA LEU A 612 -22.48 1.03 -5.19
C LEU A 612 -22.80 2.30 -6.01
N THR A 613 -24.10 2.64 -6.14
CA THR A 613 -24.60 3.87 -6.78
C THR A 613 -25.76 4.45 -6.00
N ARG A 614 -25.73 4.35 -4.68
CA ARG A 614 -26.84 4.81 -3.81
C ARG A 614 -27.09 6.29 -4.01
N LYS A 615 -28.36 6.67 -4.09
CA LYS A 615 -28.78 8.06 -4.19
C LYS A 615 -28.72 8.78 -2.84
N LYS A 616 -28.94 8.04 -1.73
CA LYS A 616 -28.79 8.57 -0.38
C LYS A 616 -27.29 8.53 -0.05
N PRO A 617 -26.65 9.67 0.17
CA PRO A 617 -25.22 9.69 0.48
C PRO A 617 -24.95 9.00 1.81
N TYR A 618 -23.84 8.29 1.87
CA TYR A 618 -23.29 7.82 3.15
C TYR A 618 -22.84 9.03 3.96
N VAL A 619 -23.19 9.03 5.23
CA VAL A 619 -22.75 10.04 6.18
C VAL A 619 -21.95 9.32 7.25
N GLN A 620 -20.73 9.79 7.52
CA GLN A 620 -19.88 9.27 8.58
C GLN A 620 -20.63 9.32 9.91
N LYS A 621 -20.73 8.17 10.57
CA LYS A 621 -21.26 8.10 11.93
C LYS A 621 -20.10 8.35 12.88
N ARG A 622 -20.15 9.44 13.64
CA ARG A 622 -19.22 9.66 14.74
C ARG A 622 -19.45 8.60 15.82
N LYS A 623 -18.38 8.13 16.43
CA LYS A 623 -18.48 7.29 17.64
C LYS A 623 -19.16 8.13 18.72
N GLU A 624 -20.18 7.61 19.40
CA GLU A 624 -20.91 8.29 20.48
C GLU A 624 -20.01 8.83 21.60
N LEU A 625 -18.82 8.24 21.75
CA LEU A 625 -17.76 8.68 22.67
C LEU A 625 -17.25 10.12 22.42
N PHE A 626 -17.39 10.64 21.19
CA PHE A 626 -16.94 11.99 20.83
C PHE A 626 -18.04 13.06 20.93
N GLU A 627 -19.31 12.67 21.04
CA GLU A 627 -20.40 13.62 21.35
C GLU A 627 -20.37 14.08 22.81
N GLU A 628 -19.74 13.27 23.72
CA GLU A 628 -19.58 13.63 25.13
C GLU A 628 -18.22 14.26 25.46
N VAL A 629 -17.20 14.17 24.63
CA VAL A 629 -16.04 15.04 24.72
C VAL A 629 -16.55 16.43 24.34
N LYS A 630 -17.24 17.04 25.30
CA LYS A 630 -17.56 18.45 25.28
C LYS A 630 -16.37 19.16 24.67
N HIS A 631 -16.64 19.88 23.57
CA HIS A 631 -15.76 20.88 23.06
C HIS A 631 -14.85 21.38 24.19
N TYR A 632 -13.61 20.96 24.14
CA TYR A 632 -12.60 21.63 24.92
C TYR A 632 -12.74 23.08 24.52
N ASP A 633 -13.20 23.91 25.42
CA ASP A 633 -13.29 25.34 25.21
C ASP A 633 -11.85 25.84 25.27
N TYR A 634 -11.15 25.71 24.14
CA TYR A 634 -9.78 26.17 23.95
C TYR A 634 -9.65 27.67 24.09
N ASN A 635 -10.76 28.39 24.22
CA ASN A 635 -10.80 29.78 24.63
C ASN A 635 -10.74 29.94 26.16
N ALA A 636 -10.91 28.84 26.91
CA ALA A 636 -10.57 28.92 28.33
C ALA A 636 -9.04 28.99 28.44
N THR A 637 -8.58 30.08 28.99
CA THR A 637 -7.19 30.43 29.30
C THR A 637 -6.37 29.38 30.10
N ALA A 638 -6.87 28.16 30.19
CA ALA A 638 -6.27 27.04 30.92
C ALA A 638 -5.24 26.24 30.09
N CYS A 639 -5.14 26.45 28.79
CA CYS A 639 -4.07 25.87 27.94
C CYS A 639 -2.71 26.59 28.14
N GLU A 640 -2.63 27.53 29.00
CA GLU A 640 -1.49 28.44 29.06
C GLU A 640 -0.25 27.89 29.73
N GLN A 641 -0.29 26.76 30.40
CA GLN A 641 0.89 26.35 31.17
C GLN A 641 1.12 24.85 31.00
N ILE A 642 2.14 24.52 30.22
CA ILE A 642 2.96 23.36 30.56
C ILE A 642 3.24 23.53 32.05
N PRO A 643 2.82 22.58 32.89
CA PRO A 643 3.05 22.75 34.33
C PRO A 643 4.53 23.00 34.55
N GLU A 644 4.89 24.17 35.10
CA GLU A 644 6.29 24.43 35.46
C GLU A 644 6.63 23.44 36.54
N ILE A 645 7.48 22.48 36.24
CA ILE A 645 8.00 21.53 37.20
C ILE A 645 9.22 22.18 37.83
N PHE A 646 9.11 22.56 39.09
CA PHE A 646 10.19 23.10 39.87
C PHE A 646 10.89 21.95 40.60
N VAL A 647 12.22 21.92 40.54
CA VAL A 647 13.03 20.89 41.19
C VAL A 647 14.18 21.57 41.96
N GLY A 648 14.60 20.96 43.07
CA GLY A 648 15.73 21.44 43.87
C GLY A 648 15.46 22.76 44.57
N GLU A 649 16.43 23.64 44.55
CA GLU A 649 16.42 24.93 45.28
C GLU A 649 15.28 25.87 44.80
N ASP A 650 14.91 25.79 43.52
CA ASP A 650 13.81 26.61 43.00
C ASP A 650 12.45 26.12 43.52
N ALA A 651 12.28 24.82 43.72
CA ALA A 651 11.06 24.26 44.32
C ALA A 651 10.94 24.63 45.79
N GLU A 652 12.04 24.59 46.54
CA GLU A 652 12.06 25.00 47.97
C GLU A 652 11.76 26.50 48.15
N ASN A 653 12.27 27.33 47.23
CA ASN A 653 11.99 28.76 47.25
C ASN A 653 10.52 29.06 46.92
N LEU A 654 9.96 28.39 45.98
CA LEU A 654 8.55 28.52 45.60
C LEU A 654 7.63 28.05 46.73
N ILE A 655 7.96 26.93 47.39
CA ILE A 655 7.22 26.42 48.54
C ILE A 655 7.21 27.47 49.68
N LYS A 656 8.36 28.08 49.99
CA LYS A 656 8.45 29.16 51.00
C LYS A 656 7.62 30.36 50.62
N GLN A 657 7.67 30.78 49.35
CA GLN A 657 6.90 31.92 48.88
C GLN A 657 5.39 31.63 48.95
N CYS A 658 4.94 30.45 48.59
CA CYS A 658 3.55 30.04 48.73
C CYS A 658 3.09 29.97 50.18
N GLU A 659 3.95 29.49 51.11
CA GLU A 659 3.68 29.47 52.56
C GLU A 659 3.57 30.88 53.15
N GLU A 660 4.43 31.80 52.69
CA GLU A 660 4.39 33.23 53.14
C GLU A 660 3.11 33.92 52.61
N GLU A 661 2.60 33.55 51.47
CA GLU A 661 1.34 34.07 50.91
C GLU A 661 0.09 33.33 51.45
N GLY A 662 0.25 32.39 52.36
CA GLY A 662 -0.86 31.62 52.93
C GLY A 662 -1.45 30.54 52.05
N ILE A 663 -0.73 30.19 50.98
CA ILE A 663 -1.10 29.15 50.06
C ILE A 663 -0.62 27.79 50.59
N ARG A 664 -1.52 26.87 50.77
CA ARG A 664 -1.19 25.52 51.25
C ARG A 664 -0.55 24.71 50.18
N VAL A 665 0.74 24.44 50.28
CA VAL A 665 1.49 23.60 49.37
C VAL A 665 1.38 22.14 49.78
N VAL A 666 1.04 21.25 48.86
CA VAL A 666 1.08 19.80 49.05
C VAL A 666 2.26 19.26 48.27
N SER A 667 3.31 18.81 48.95
CA SER A 667 4.42 18.13 48.30
C SER A 667 4.04 16.68 48.03
N LEU A 668 4.06 16.28 46.76
CA LEU A 668 3.92 14.91 46.36
C LEU A 668 5.31 14.29 46.22
N LYS A 669 5.48 13.04 46.65
CA LYS A 669 6.71 12.29 46.38
C LYS A 669 6.69 11.85 44.89
N MET A 670 7.87 11.62 44.35
CA MET A 670 8.04 11.29 42.94
C MET A 670 7.26 10.04 42.50
N ASP A 671 7.04 9.11 43.43
CA ASP A 671 6.22 7.91 43.21
C ASP A 671 4.72 8.22 43.07
N ASP A 672 4.29 9.44 43.42
CA ASP A 672 2.90 9.89 43.35
C ASP A 672 2.60 10.66 42.05
N ILE A 673 3.60 10.90 41.17
CA ILE A 673 3.45 11.67 39.92
C ILE A 673 2.59 10.89 38.93
N ASP A 674 2.67 9.56 38.92
CA ASP A 674 1.78 8.71 38.09
C ASP A 674 0.32 8.80 38.55
N ALA A 675 0.07 9.11 39.85
CA ALA A 675 -1.28 9.35 40.34
C ALA A 675 -1.84 10.71 39.89
N LEU A 676 -0.98 11.70 39.61
CA LEU A 676 -1.39 12.98 39.03
C LEU A 676 -1.84 12.90 37.57
N SER A 677 -1.42 11.88 36.84
CA SER A 677 -1.92 11.63 35.47
C SER A 677 -3.38 11.19 35.48
N ILE A 678 -3.90 10.70 36.60
CA ILE A 678 -5.27 10.22 36.80
C ILE A 678 -6.20 11.32 37.32
N LEU A 679 -5.61 12.34 37.91
CA LEU A 679 -6.38 13.52 38.38
C LEU A 679 -6.63 14.43 37.19
N ASP A 680 -7.90 14.69 36.92
CA ASP A 680 -8.35 15.68 35.96
C ASP A 680 -7.64 17.02 36.20
N ARG A 681 -6.61 17.34 35.42
CA ARG A 681 -5.72 18.50 35.58
C ARG A 681 -6.45 19.83 35.49
N ASN A 682 -7.71 19.82 35.02
CA ASN A 682 -8.51 21.02 34.87
C ASN A 682 -9.16 21.54 36.17
N ASN A 683 -8.99 20.83 37.29
CA ASN A 683 -9.64 21.20 38.59
C ASN A 683 -8.71 21.57 39.71
N VAL A 684 -7.45 21.85 39.46
CA VAL A 684 -6.55 22.37 40.50
C VAL A 684 -6.47 23.89 40.37
N MET A 685 -7.56 24.56 40.68
CA MET A 685 -7.54 25.99 41.01
C MET A 685 -7.45 26.14 42.53
N ILE A 686 -6.35 26.68 43.02
CA ILE A 686 -6.17 27.07 44.43
C ILE A 686 -6.87 28.42 44.62
N THR A 687 -8.07 28.42 45.22
CA THR A 687 -8.71 29.64 45.68
C THR A 687 -9.08 29.50 47.16
N GLY A 688 -8.84 30.55 47.89
CA GLY A 688 -8.74 30.64 49.33
C GLY A 688 -9.98 30.29 50.15
N ASN A 689 -9.70 30.14 51.41
CA ASN A 689 -10.43 29.97 52.66
C ASN A 689 -11.97 30.17 52.64
N ASP A 690 -12.73 29.14 52.22
CA ASP A 690 -14.16 29.02 52.52
C ASP A 690 -14.55 27.58 52.89
N ALA A 691 -15.52 27.40 53.78
CA ALA A 691 -15.95 26.10 54.30
C ALA A 691 -16.43 25.09 53.18
N SER A 692 -16.80 25.57 52.04
CA SER A 692 -17.10 24.75 50.85
C SER A 692 -15.85 24.06 50.25
N THR A 693 -14.68 24.61 50.52
CA THR A 693 -13.36 24.11 50.11
C THR A 693 -12.99 22.86 50.91
N GLU A 694 -13.40 22.78 52.19
CA GLU A 694 -13.06 21.64 53.05
C GLU A 694 -13.85 20.38 52.66
N GLU A 695 -15.09 20.56 52.21
CA GLU A 695 -15.93 19.47 51.71
C GLU A 695 -15.47 18.99 50.31
N TYR A 696 -15.04 19.92 49.47
CA TYR A 696 -14.41 19.63 48.18
C TYR A 696 -13.08 18.85 48.36
N TRP A 697 -12.23 19.28 49.28
CA TRP A 697 -10.97 18.57 49.55
C TRP A 697 -11.19 17.21 50.20
N LYS A 698 -12.23 17.02 51.00
CA LYS A 698 -12.62 15.68 51.47
C LYS A 698 -13.07 14.76 50.34
N GLN A 699 -13.73 15.32 49.35
CA GLN A 699 -14.14 14.56 48.14
C GLN A 699 -12.92 14.21 47.24
N VAL A 700 -12.05 15.18 47.04
CA VAL A 700 -10.78 14.99 46.30
C VAL A 700 -9.90 13.96 47.01
N TYR A 701 -9.73 14.05 48.35
CA TYR A 701 -8.96 13.09 49.12
C TYR A 701 -9.55 11.68 49.02
N LYS A 702 -10.85 11.55 49.04
CA LYS A 702 -11.57 10.30 48.94
C LYS A 702 -11.45 9.69 47.51
N ASN A 703 -11.46 10.54 46.51
CA ASN A 703 -11.26 10.15 45.12
C ASN A 703 -9.80 9.77 44.84
N THR A 704 -8.84 10.50 45.44
CA THR A 704 -7.40 10.21 45.32
C THR A 704 -7.04 8.91 46.05
N GLU A 705 -7.62 8.67 47.25
CA GLU A 705 -7.44 7.41 47.98
C GLU A 705 -8.04 6.22 47.22
N ARG A 706 -9.14 6.43 46.49
CA ARG A 706 -9.73 5.43 45.62
C ARG A 706 -8.89 5.18 44.39
N ALA A 707 -8.37 6.24 43.75
CA ALA A 707 -7.50 6.15 42.58
C ALA A 707 -6.14 5.50 42.97
N LEU A 708 -5.59 5.84 44.16
CA LEU A 708 -4.37 5.21 44.70
C LEU A 708 -4.59 3.70 44.94
N LYS A 709 -5.72 3.33 45.55
CA LYS A 709 -6.07 1.91 45.70
C LYS A 709 -6.23 1.20 44.35
N GLU A 710 -6.86 1.84 43.39
CA GLU A 710 -7.00 1.29 42.03
C GLU A 710 -5.65 1.22 41.30
N SER A 711 -4.73 2.16 41.58
CA SER A 711 -3.36 2.15 41.06
C SER A 711 -2.53 1.02 41.69
N ILE A 712 -2.57 0.86 43.01
CA ILE A 712 -1.87 -0.24 43.72
C ILE A 712 -2.45 -1.62 43.27
N GLU A 713 -3.76 -1.72 43.04
CA GLU A 713 -4.37 -2.92 42.49
C GLU A 713 -3.97 -3.19 41.05
N ASN A 714 -3.51 -2.16 40.33
CA ASN A 714 -3.05 -2.24 38.93
C ASN A 714 -1.53 -2.36 38.78
N GLU A 715 -0.75 -2.42 39.87
CA GLU A 715 0.67 -2.72 39.80
C GLU A 715 0.93 -4.23 39.77
N LEU A 716 1.85 -4.59 38.88
CA LEU A 716 2.41 -5.96 38.82
C LEU A 716 3.62 -6.02 39.74
N ASP A 717 3.50 -6.83 40.77
CA ASP A 717 4.62 -7.14 41.64
C ASP A 717 5.53 -8.19 40.96
N PHE A 718 6.57 -7.70 40.32
CA PHE A 718 7.52 -8.55 39.58
C PHE A 718 8.35 -9.47 40.47
N ASP A 719 8.41 -9.21 41.78
CA ASP A 719 9.14 -10.06 42.74
C ASP A 719 8.48 -11.43 42.92
N ASN A 720 7.22 -11.55 42.52
CA ASN A 720 6.47 -12.81 42.56
C ASN A 720 6.69 -13.72 41.34
N TYR A 721 7.45 -13.27 40.32
CA TYR A 721 7.69 -14.03 39.08
C TYR A 721 9.15 -14.43 38.93
N GLY A 722 9.41 -15.60 38.40
CA GLY A 722 10.75 -16.04 37.98
C GLY A 722 11.23 -15.28 36.73
N ASN A 723 12.55 -15.26 36.50
CA ASN A 723 13.14 -14.51 35.37
C ASN A 723 12.49 -14.81 34.01
N ASP A 724 12.10 -16.05 33.73
CA ASP A 724 11.43 -16.44 32.50
C ASP A 724 9.96 -15.98 32.50
N GLU A 725 9.31 -15.98 33.65
CA GLU A 725 7.92 -15.56 33.83
C GLU A 725 7.77 -14.05 33.69
N VAL A 726 8.73 -13.26 34.18
CA VAL A 726 8.80 -11.78 33.98
C VAL A 726 8.79 -11.44 32.51
N MET A 727 9.50 -12.21 31.68
CA MET A 727 9.53 -11.98 30.24
C MET A 727 8.16 -12.26 29.58
N VAL A 728 7.44 -13.29 30.06
CA VAL A 728 6.08 -13.59 29.59
C VAL A 728 5.11 -12.49 30.01
N VAL A 729 5.17 -12.03 31.25
CA VAL A 729 4.34 -10.94 31.80
C VAL A 729 4.56 -9.63 31.03
N GLN A 730 5.82 -9.28 30.73
CA GLN A 730 6.15 -8.09 29.94
C GLN A 730 5.60 -8.18 28.51
N LYS A 731 5.74 -9.37 27.87
CA LYS A 731 5.17 -9.59 26.54
C LYS A 731 3.64 -9.47 26.54
N LEU A 732 2.95 -10.03 27.56
CA LEU A 732 1.51 -9.91 27.70
C LEU A 732 1.06 -8.46 27.90
N ARG A 733 1.79 -7.70 28.71
CA ARG A 733 1.53 -6.25 28.92
C ARG A 733 1.67 -5.47 27.61
N ASN A 734 2.75 -5.73 26.88
CA ASN A 734 3.00 -5.09 25.57
C ASN A 734 1.97 -5.50 24.50
N PHE A 735 1.38 -6.67 24.65
CA PHE A 735 0.32 -7.16 23.75
C PHE A 735 -1.06 -6.54 24.06
N GLY A 736 -1.17 -5.77 25.15
CA GLY A 736 -2.37 -5.04 25.52
C GLY A 736 -3.26 -5.72 26.56
N PHE A 737 -2.77 -6.74 27.27
CA PHE A 737 -3.47 -7.26 28.45
C PHE A 737 -3.38 -6.27 29.61
N THR A 738 -4.51 -6.01 30.26
CA THR A 738 -4.56 -5.21 31.48
C THR A 738 -3.90 -5.97 32.64
N VAL A 739 -3.42 -5.23 33.63
CA VAL A 739 -2.83 -5.84 34.84
C VAL A 739 -3.79 -6.84 35.51
N LYS A 740 -5.08 -6.53 35.60
CA LYS A 740 -6.10 -7.43 36.14
C LYS A 740 -6.22 -8.74 35.33
N GLN A 741 -6.13 -8.66 34.02
CA GLN A 741 -6.13 -9.83 33.14
C GLN A 741 -4.84 -10.65 33.29
N ILE A 742 -3.68 -10.00 33.43
CA ILE A 742 -2.40 -10.69 33.66
C ILE A 742 -2.43 -11.42 35.00
N LYS A 743 -2.89 -10.76 36.08
CA LYS A 743 -3.09 -11.42 37.38
C LYS A 743 -4.07 -12.62 37.31
N ALA A 744 -5.05 -12.56 36.44
CA ALA A 744 -5.96 -13.68 36.20
C ALA A 744 -5.29 -14.84 35.42
N LEU A 745 -4.17 -14.60 34.77
CA LEU A 745 -3.34 -15.59 34.08
C LEU A 745 -2.21 -16.16 34.95
N ASP A 746 -1.95 -15.60 36.13
CA ASP A 746 -0.90 -16.06 37.06
C ASP A 746 -0.90 -17.59 37.29
N PRO A 747 -2.06 -18.26 37.48
CA PRO A 747 -2.08 -19.71 37.66
C PRO A 747 -1.47 -20.46 36.48
N LEU A 748 -1.50 -19.89 35.28
CA LEU A 748 -0.92 -20.47 34.08
C LEU A 748 0.55 -20.06 33.90
N ILE A 749 0.88 -18.80 34.16
CA ILE A 749 2.24 -18.25 34.04
C ILE A 749 3.18 -19.06 34.93
N HIS A 750 2.78 -19.37 36.15
CA HIS A 750 3.56 -20.21 37.07
C HIS A 750 3.69 -21.68 36.62
N THR A 751 2.95 -22.15 35.60
CA THR A 751 3.17 -23.47 34.99
C THR A 751 4.25 -23.45 33.88
N LYS A 752 5.00 -22.36 33.75
CA LYS A 752 6.03 -22.15 32.69
C LYS A 752 5.46 -22.30 31.28
N ILE A 753 4.25 -21.79 31.06
CA ILE A 753 3.64 -21.75 29.72
C ILE A 753 4.36 -20.71 28.86
N GLU A 754 4.57 -21.02 27.60
CA GLU A 754 5.16 -20.06 26.67
C GLU A 754 4.15 -18.98 26.27
N TYR A 755 4.66 -17.77 26.00
CA TYR A 755 3.84 -16.61 25.60
C TYR A 755 2.97 -16.91 24.36
N GLU A 756 3.54 -17.56 23.37
CA GLU A 756 2.87 -17.93 22.11
C GLU A 756 1.68 -18.88 22.37
N GLU A 757 1.86 -19.80 23.32
CA GLU A 757 0.79 -20.74 23.73
C GLU A 757 -0.31 -20.00 24.50
N LEU A 758 0.02 -19.06 25.38
CA LEU A 758 -0.97 -18.22 26.05
C LEU A 758 -1.82 -17.42 25.07
N CYS A 759 -1.20 -16.82 24.07
CA CYS A 759 -1.89 -16.02 23.06
C CYS A 759 -2.78 -16.85 22.11
N THR A 760 -2.65 -18.18 22.08
CA THR A 760 -3.59 -19.04 21.36
C THR A 760 -4.92 -19.23 22.08
N PHE A 761 -4.92 -19.10 23.39
CA PHE A 761 -6.09 -19.35 24.24
C PHE A 761 -6.73 -18.05 24.75
N PHE A 762 -5.97 -16.96 24.88
CA PHE A 762 -6.41 -15.74 25.53
C PHE A 762 -6.13 -14.53 24.63
N SER A 763 -7.02 -13.55 24.70
CA SER A 763 -6.88 -12.28 24.01
C SER A 763 -7.21 -11.12 24.97
N PRO A 764 -6.61 -9.94 24.77
CA PRO A 764 -6.94 -8.76 25.59
C PRO A 764 -8.41 -8.35 25.53
N SER A 765 -9.16 -8.79 24.50
CA SER A 765 -10.59 -8.51 24.34
C SER A 765 -11.50 -9.41 25.17
N MET A 766 -10.97 -10.44 25.81
CA MET A 766 -11.76 -11.35 26.67
C MET A 766 -12.11 -10.70 27.99
N GLY A 767 -13.33 -10.98 28.51
CA GLY A 767 -13.75 -10.52 29.80
C GLY A 767 -12.93 -11.13 30.95
N LEU A 768 -12.71 -10.36 32.04
CA LEU A 768 -11.90 -10.80 33.18
C LEU A 768 -12.42 -12.12 33.79
N ASP A 769 -13.73 -12.28 33.93
CA ASP A 769 -14.37 -13.49 34.48
C ASP A 769 -14.14 -14.71 33.55
N GLU A 770 -14.13 -14.49 32.25
CA GLU A 770 -13.88 -15.52 31.26
C GLU A 770 -12.41 -16.00 31.33
N ILE A 771 -11.47 -15.06 31.43
CA ILE A 771 -10.04 -15.34 31.62
C ILE A 771 -9.82 -16.13 32.91
N ASN A 772 -10.37 -15.67 34.04
CA ASN A 772 -10.25 -16.33 35.33
C ASN A 772 -10.74 -17.78 35.33
N ASN A 773 -11.93 -18.01 34.75
CA ASN A 773 -12.53 -19.33 34.68
C ASN A 773 -11.73 -20.27 33.78
N PHE A 774 -11.23 -19.80 32.67
CA PHE A 774 -10.52 -20.62 31.68
C PHE A 774 -9.06 -20.87 32.10
N SER A 775 -8.35 -19.84 32.63
CA SER A 775 -6.98 -19.98 33.13
C SER A 775 -6.88 -20.98 34.28
N SER A 776 -7.81 -20.93 35.23
CA SER A 776 -7.85 -21.83 36.38
C SER A 776 -8.11 -23.31 35.97
N ARG A 777 -8.89 -23.53 34.93
CA ARG A 777 -9.15 -24.90 34.38
C ARG A 777 -7.94 -25.42 33.64
N LEU A 778 -7.34 -24.61 32.82
CA LEU A 778 -6.16 -24.96 31.99
C LEU A 778 -4.93 -25.23 32.87
N ALA A 779 -4.73 -24.43 33.92
CA ALA A 779 -3.66 -24.64 34.90
C ALA A 779 -3.77 -25.99 35.64
N LYS A 780 -4.98 -26.38 36.00
CA LYS A 780 -5.24 -27.73 36.62
C LYS A 780 -4.93 -28.88 35.66
N ILE A 781 -5.21 -28.73 34.39
CA ILE A 781 -4.92 -29.74 33.38
C ILE A 781 -3.40 -29.87 33.18
N ARG A 782 -2.69 -28.75 33.09
CA ARG A 782 -1.22 -28.74 32.89
C ARG A 782 -0.48 -29.30 34.12
N SER A 783 -0.89 -28.91 35.33
CA SER A 783 -0.29 -29.42 36.54
C SER A 783 -0.52 -30.92 36.72
N ALA A 784 -1.61 -31.45 36.18
CA ALA A 784 -1.86 -32.91 36.15
C ALA A 784 -1.00 -33.65 35.10
N GLN A 785 -0.63 -32.98 34.01
CA GLN A 785 0.24 -33.55 32.96
C GLN A 785 1.73 -33.53 33.32
N THR A 786 2.16 -32.57 34.14
CA THR A 786 3.55 -32.48 34.64
C THR A 786 3.83 -33.39 35.83
N ALA A 787 2.80 -34.00 36.40
CA ALA A 787 2.93 -34.96 37.51
C ALA A 787 3.04 -36.46 37.04
N TRP A 788 3.09 -36.68 35.75
CA TRP A 788 3.39 -37.97 35.10
C TRP A 788 4.72 -37.86 34.38
#